data_8d740b06362c5d4dce962a6dd48622e0
#
_entry.id   8d740b06362c5d4dce962a6dd48622e0
#
_cell.length_a   1.000
_cell.length_b   1.000
_cell.length_c   1.000
_cell.angle_alpha   90.00
_cell.angle_beta   90.00
_cell.angle_gamma   90.00
#
_symmetry.space_group_name_H-M   'P 1'
#
loop_
_entity.id
_entity.type
_entity.pdbx_description
1 polymer ?
#
loop_
_entity_poly.entity_id
_entity_poly.type
_entity_poly.pdbx_seq_one_letter_code
_entity_poly.pdbx_strand_id
1 'polypeptide(L)'
;MANITRNFIAGKMNKSLDERLVPDGQYIDAMNIRMGSTENAEIGVIENTKGNESLTALTYINGTALSNDAKCIGAFEDGEAETIYWFVHDPNFPIGATGKLDMIVSFNVLTGILTYHVVSIDDGGGVNTTLNFNPLYLINAINLVKSGTVSENLLFFTDDYNPPRSINTTRTYTVPIGNTDQFSAESILVIKQPPIAAPTLQMLSTSGQENYMETRFLCFAYRYRYADNEYSATSQFSEPAFVPNAFQFSVDSYLNEGMVNAANAVNITYNSGDELVIGIDLLFKEAGTNIIKVIEKLDKATLGIVNNASVTYQFSNSKIFTILPESEILRLYDNVPLQAKAQTLMGNRLMYGNYVEGYDLVDENANPVMFEYTIALVTEEIGTTEVTDSTASGNYNINSAQTIADSVVEIDLDGVNLVSGASLSLDITFTHATFTGSTPFPSETTDNISLNFTFFLNQDYSSVYALASSTEFQDAIGTAANIQTVANACTGITFTDQFNCAIPQNLDSLTKFQSGISAVNQPIGIITTTSSTVIGLQLPAMRFVDNVTTPTFNVYEYYEINFAEAVYQEIATPSSLHSNRDYEIGIVYMDEFNRSSTALVSQNNTVHVPCGFSKNKNSIQVTIPPAQLPPFWATRYKFVIKPSNTFYETIYTYIFFTDPESNNVYFLLDGENAKKIEQGDRLIVKADSSGP
;
A
#
# COMPACT_ATOMS: atom_id res chain seq x y z
N MET A 1 83.11 31.50 -37.91
CA MET A 1 82.10 30.52 -37.62
C MET A 1 80.75 31.21 -37.81
N ALA A 2 79.90 30.68 -38.69
CA ALA A 2 78.59 31.23 -38.90
C ALA A 2 77.73 30.91 -37.64
N ASN A 3 77.23 31.94 -36.99
CA ASN A 3 76.28 31.77 -35.92
C ASN A 3 75.02 31.22 -36.53
N ILE A 4 74.70 29.95 -36.22
CA ILE A 4 73.40 29.34 -36.58
C ILE A 4 72.44 29.77 -35.52
N THR A 5 71.53 30.68 -35.85
CA THR A 5 70.46 31.08 -34.98
C THR A 5 69.27 30.17 -35.30
N ARG A 6 68.86 29.32 -34.35
CA ARG A 6 67.65 28.51 -34.48
C ARG A 6 66.51 29.13 -33.68
N ASN A 7 65.35 29.18 -34.24
CA ASN A 7 64.13 29.57 -33.55
C ASN A 7 63.21 28.33 -33.39
N PHE A 8 62.24 28.42 -32.51
CA PHE A 8 61.32 27.32 -32.21
C PHE A 8 59.87 27.72 -32.45
N ILE A 9 59.61 28.69 -33.30
CA ILE A 9 58.27 29.26 -33.54
C ILE A 9 57.28 28.23 -34.06
N ALA A 10 57.71 27.19 -34.76
CA ALA A 10 56.82 26.16 -35.28
C ALA A 10 56.22 25.20 -34.17
N GLY A 11 56.79 25.19 -32.95
CA GLY A 11 56.28 24.44 -31.82
C GLY A 11 56.24 22.93 -32.02
N LYS A 12 56.91 22.37 -33.01
CA LYS A 12 56.83 20.96 -33.38
C LYS A 12 58.09 20.19 -33.00
N MET A 13 57.91 19.10 -32.27
CA MET A 13 58.99 18.17 -31.97
C MET A 13 59.18 17.20 -33.16
N ASN A 14 60.41 17.04 -33.60
CA ASN A 14 60.74 16.14 -34.71
C ASN A 14 61.90 15.20 -34.32
N LYS A 15 61.57 14.02 -33.89
CA LYS A 15 62.54 12.97 -33.47
C LYS A 15 62.98 12.04 -34.60
N SER A 16 62.36 12.17 -35.77
CA SER A 16 62.61 11.21 -36.88
C SER A 16 63.65 11.66 -37.87
N LEU A 17 64.08 12.92 -37.78
CA LEU A 17 65.12 13.45 -38.67
C LEU A 17 66.46 13.55 -37.96
N ASP A 18 67.57 13.44 -38.74
CA ASP A 18 68.93 13.82 -38.29
C ASP A 18 68.92 15.27 -37.83
N GLU A 19 69.69 15.57 -36.77
CA GLU A 19 69.75 16.91 -36.16
C GLU A 19 70.03 17.97 -37.18
N ARG A 20 70.81 17.68 -38.20
CA ARG A 20 71.25 18.63 -39.28
C ARG A 20 70.13 18.94 -40.29
N LEU A 21 69.11 18.05 -40.32
CA LEU A 21 68.02 18.16 -41.29
C LEU A 21 66.70 18.64 -40.64
N VAL A 22 66.71 18.92 -39.34
CA VAL A 22 65.53 19.45 -38.66
C VAL A 22 65.25 20.86 -39.20
N PRO A 23 64.02 21.08 -39.74
CA PRO A 23 63.65 22.39 -40.27
C PRO A 23 63.71 23.50 -39.22
N ASP A 24 63.98 24.69 -39.66
CA ASP A 24 64.00 25.88 -38.79
C ASP A 24 62.60 26.06 -38.15
N GLY A 25 62.59 26.37 -36.87
CA GLY A 25 61.33 26.44 -36.10
C GLY A 25 60.89 25.14 -35.39
N GLN A 26 61.56 23.99 -35.65
CA GLN A 26 61.29 22.69 -34.98
C GLN A 26 62.43 22.30 -34.04
N TYR A 27 62.21 21.45 -33.08
CA TYR A 27 63.15 20.94 -32.10
C TYR A 27 63.20 19.44 -32.01
N ILE A 28 64.27 18.86 -31.56
CA ILE A 28 64.46 17.41 -31.44
C ILE A 28 63.97 16.92 -30.09
N ASP A 29 64.28 17.64 -29.04
CA ASP A 29 63.92 17.30 -27.67
C ASP A 29 63.72 18.54 -26.83
N ALA A 30 62.80 18.39 -25.86
CA ALA A 30 62.51 19.46 -24.91
C ALA A 30 62.01 18.81 -23.61
N MET A 31 62.56 19.29 -22.49
CA MET A 31 62.19 18.79 -21.17
C MET A 31 61.78 19.98 -20.30
N ASN A 32 60.58 19.87 -19.72
CA ASN A 32 59.98 20.86 -18.80
C ASN A 32 59.91 22.29 -19.37
N ILE A 33 59.71 22.43 -20.67
CA ILE A 33 59.54 23.73 -21.35
C ILE A 33 58.19 23.74 -22.08
N ARG A 34 57.61 24.90 -22.19
CA ARG A 34 56.54 25.21 -23.13
C ARG A 34 56.95 26.28 -24.09
N MET A 35 56.45 26.20 -25.30
CA MET A 35 56.56 27.28 -26.26
C MET A 35 55.28 28.08 -26.22
N GLY A 36 55.28 29.27 -25.68
CA GLY A 36 54.12 30.05 -25.36
C GLY A 36 53.66 30.92 -26.52
N SER A 37 52.36 30.99 -26.67
CA SER A 37 51.64 32.08 -27.29
C SER A 37 50.51 32.47 -26.32
N THR A 38 50.86 32.99 -25.17
CA THR A 38 49.89 33.65 -24.29
C THR A 38 49.79 35.11 -24.64
N GLU A 39 48.67 35.74 -24.30
CA GLU A 39 48.40 37.19 -24.67
C GLU A 39 49.48 38.15 -24.28
N ASN A 40 50.41 37.80 -23.41
CA ASN A 40 51.50 38.59 -22.93
C ASN A 40 52.91 38.02 -23.27
N ALA A 41 53.04 36.98 -24.06
CA ALA A 41 54.31 36.37 -24.42
C ALA A 41 54.64 36.61 -25.89
N GLU A 42 55.87 36.97 -26.15
CA GLU A 42 56.37 37.05 -27.52
C GLU A 42 56.32 35.67 -28.20
N ILE A 43 55.81 35.61 -29.40
CA ILE A 43 55.71 34.37 -30.18
C ILE A 43 57.10 33.77 -30.35
N GLY A 44 57.24 32.49 -29.91
CA GLY A 44 58.47 31.72 -30.03
C GLY A 44 59.38 31.81 -28.80
N VAL A 45 58.97 32.41 -27.72
CA VAL A 45 59.69 32.35 -26.44
C VAL A 45 59.55 30.99 -25.78
N ILE A 46 60.67 30.49 -25.30
CA ILE A 46 60.76 29.29 -24.52
C ILE A 46 60.60 29.63 -23.05
N GLU A 47 59.59 29.07 -22.42
CA GLU A 47 59.37 29.26 -21.00
C GLU A 47 59.44 27.89 -20.25
N ASN A 48 59.89 27.95 -19.01
CA ASN A 48 59.75 26.75 -18.15
C ASN A 48 58.30 26.45 -17.93
N THR A 49 57.99 25.17 -17.87
CA THR A 49 56.68 24.75 -17.40
C THR A 49 56.47 25.27 -15.97
N LYS A 50 55.46 26.08 -15.75
CA LYS A 50 55.14 26.56 -14.41
C LYS A 50 54.87 25.34 -13.51
N GLY A 51 55.46 25.35 -12.34
CA GLY A 51 55.13 24.34 -11.30
C GLY A 51 53.71 24.50 -10.81
N ASN A 52 53.25 23.54 -10.11
CA ASN A 52 51.96 23.61 -9.40
C ASN A 52 52.07 24.68 -8.30
N GLU A 53 51.05 25.50 -8.19
CA GLU A 53 50.91 26.47 -7.11
C GLU A 53 50.12 25.79 -5.96
N SER A 54 50.61 25.95 -4.74
CA SER A 54 49.92 25.46 -3.56
C SER A 54 48.78 26.41 -3.21
N LEU A 55 47.55 26.02 -3.45
CA LEU A 55 46.38 26.84 -3.17
C LEU A 55 46.03 26.87 -1.68
N THR A 56 46.04 25.73 -1.01
CA THR A 56 45.74 25.59 0.42
C THR A 56 46.32 24.29 1.00
N ALA A 57 46.56 24.27 2.30
CA ALA A 57 46.84 23.04 3.02
C ALA A 57 45.52 22.43 3.50
N LEU A 58 45.20 21.26 3.03
CA LEU A 58 44.01 20.54 3.49
C LEU A 58 44.21 20.01 4.92
N THR A 59 43.27 20.33 5.78
CA THR A 59 43.23 19.86 7.17
C THR A 59 41.87 19.28 7.47
N TYR A 60 41.74 18.58 8.58
CA TYR A 60 40.45 18.28 9.18
C TYR A 60 39.78 19.57 9.65
N ILE A 61 38.50 19.59 9.82
CA ILE A 61 37.67 20.76 10.15
C ILE A 61 38.15 21.53 11.41
N ASN A 62 38.79 20.84 12.34
CA ASN A 62 39.37 21.42 13.56
C ASN A 62 40.82 21.94 13.38
N GLY A 63 41.37 21.89 12.18
CA GLY A 63 42.72 22.27 11.86
C GLY A 63 43.77 21.16 12.04
N THR A 64 43.39 19.94 12.40
CA THR A 64 44.32 18.81 12.50
C THR A 64 44.85 18.46 11.10
N ALA A 65 46.16 18.31 10.97
CA ALA A 65 46.80 17.94 9.71
C ALA A 65 46.41 16.51 9.30
N LEU A 66 46.24 16.28 8.01
CA LEU A 66 46.06 14.95 7.45
C LEU A 66 47.33 14.12 7.58
N SER A 67 47.23 12.80 7.55
CA SER A 67 48.39 11.91 7.54
C SER A 67 49.19 12.02 6.24
N ASN A 68 50.41 11.49 6.25
CA ASN A 68 51.23 11.42 5.04
C ASN A 68 50.69 10.47 3.98
N ASP A 69 49.75 9.59 4.35
CA ASP A 69 49.11 8.60 3.47
C ASP A 69 47.79 9.11 2.86
N ALA A 70 47.38 10.32 3.23
CA ALA A 70 46.20 10.98 2.66
C ALA A 70 46.34 11.13 1.15
N LYS A 71 45.26 10.82 0.42
CA LYS A 71 45.20 10.88 -1.04
C LYS A 71 43.97 11.63 -1.51
N CYS A 72 44.16 12.45 -2.51
CA CYS A 72 43.04 12.95 -3.31
C CYS A 72 42.69 11.88 -4.34
N ILE A 73 41.49 11.34 -4.26
CA ILE A 73 41.00 10.25 -5.15
C ILE A 73 40.10 10.76 -6.26
N GLY A 74 39.74 12.07 -6.24
CA GLY A 74 38.96 12.71 -7.28
C GLY A 74 38.99 14.22 -7.14
N ALA A 75 38.92 14.92 -8.25
CA ALA A 75 38.84 16.36 -8.30
C ALA A 75 37.91 16.81 -9.43
N PHE A 76 37.22 17.92 -9.21
CA PHE A 76 36.31 18.52 -10.18
C PHE A 76 36.43 20.05 -10.13
N GLU A 77 36.53 20.68 -11.30
CA GLU A 77 36.60 22.11 -11.45
C GLU A 77 35.27 22.69 -11.92
N ASP A 78 34.72 23.61 -11.15
CA ASP A 78 33.63 24.48 -11.56
C ASP A 78 34.17 25.83 -12.03
N GLY A 79 34.42 25.95 -13.32
CA GLY A 79 35.04 27.17 -13.91
C GLY A 79 34.12 28.40 -13.85
N GLU A 80 32.80 28.25 -13.70
CA GLU A 80 31.90 29.40 -13.54
C GLU A 80 32.01 30.04 -12.16
N ALA A 81 32.14 29.20 -11.13
CA ALA A 81 32.25 29.64 -9.74
C ALA A 81 33.69 29.73 -9.27
N GLU A 82 34.68 29.49 -10.13
CA GLU A 82 36.13 29.47 -9.80
C GLU A 82 36.37 28.58 -8.54
N THR A 83 35.73 27.42 -8.51
CA THR A 83 35.72 26.54 -7.35
C THR A 83 36.21 25.14 -7.73
N ILE A 84 37.13 24.59 -6.94
CA ILE A 84 37.66 23.26 -7.11
C ILE A 84 37.13 22.38 -6.00
N TYR A 85 36.57 21.23 -6.35
CA TYR A 85 36.10 20.20 -5.41
C TYR A 85 37.14 19.08 -5.33
N TRP A 86 37.44 18.61 -4.11
CA TRP A 86 38.36 17.50 -3.86
C TRP A 86 37.66 16.40 -3.05
N PHE A 87 37.93 15.16 -3.43
CA PHE A 87 37.54 13.96 -2.74
C PHE A 87 38.81 13.39 -2.08
N VAL A 88 38.81 13.38 -0.76
CA VAL A 88 40.01 13.08 0.03
C VAL A 88 39.79 11.85 0.87
N HIS A 89 40.73 10.93 0.83
CA HIS A 89 40.76 9.73 1.66
C HIS A 89 42.07 9.72 2.47
N ASP A 90 41.94 9.59 3.79
CA ASP A 90 43.06 9.44 4.73
C ASP A 90 42.90 8.13 5.52
N PRO A 91 43.65 7.06 5.22
CA PRO A 91 43.53 5.77 5.88
C PRO A 91 44.12 5.77 7.28
N ASN A 92 44.93 6.74 7.66
CA ASN A 92 45.69 6.79 8.92
C ASN A 92 45.47 8.11 9.67
N PHE A 93 44.28 8.66 9.59
CA PHE A 93 43.98 9.92 10.28
C PHE A 93 44.06 9.75 11.80
N PRO A 94 44.71 10.66 12.54
CA PRO A 94 45.03 10.48 13.96
C PRO A 94 43.84 10.73 14.90
N ILE A 95 42.67 10.11 14.62
CA ILE A 95 41.49 10.16 15.45
C ILE A 95 41.02 8.74 15.71
N GLY A 96 40.86 8.34 16.97
CA GLY A 96 40.38 7.03 17.36
C GLY A 96 41.36 5.88 17.11
N ALA A 97 40.88 4.64 17.26
CA ALA A 97 41.70 3.45 17.13
C ALA A 97 42.03 3.07 15.67
N THR A 98 41.18 3.45 14.74
CA THR A 98 41.29 3.08 13.32
C THR A 98 41.72 4.24 12.42
N GLY A 99 41.40 5.46 12.83
CA GLY A 99 41.95 6.65 12.22
C GLY A 99 41.64 6.88 10.74
N LYS A 100 40.48 6.46 10.23
CA LYS A 100 40.08 6.72 8.85
C LYS A 100 39.25 8.00 8.72
N LEU A 101 39.52 8.77 7.66
CA LEU A 101 38.79 9.98 7.33
C LEU A 101 38.56 10.06 5.83
N ASP A 102 37.32 10.31 5.44
CA ASP A 102 36.92 10.65 4.09
C ASP A 102 36.27 12.04 4.06
N MET A 103 36.60 12.86 3.08
CA MET A 103 36.04 14.21 2.98
C MET A 103 35.71 14.58 1.54
N ILE A 104 34.68 15.41 1.39
CA ILE A 104 34.40 16.17 0.17
C ILE A 104 34.51 17.65 0.54
N VAL A 105 35.45 18.31 -0.02
CA VAL A 105 35.76 19.74 0.26
C VAL A 105 35.81 20.53 -1.02
N SER A 106 35.52 21.81 -0.95
CA SER A 106 35.73 22.72 -2.07
C SER A 106 36.58 23.93 -1.65
N PHE A 107 37.33 24.46 -2.60
CA PHE A 107 38.12 25.66 -2.45
C PHE A 107 37.77 26.65 -3.55
N ASN A 108 37.34 27.83 -3.15
CA ASN A 108 37.10 28.92 -4.11
C ASN A 108 38.35 29.72 -4.30
N VAL A 109 38.87 29.74 -5.52
CA VAL A 109 40.16 30.38 -5.86
C VAL A 109 40.12 31.90 -5.72
N LEU A 110 38.98 32.54 -5.98
CA LEU A 110 38.83 33.98 -5.88
C LEU A 110 38.78 34.49 -4.44
N THR A 111 38.06 33.76 -3.59
CA THR A 111 37.83 34.16 -2.19
C THR A 111 38.86 33.57 -1.23
N GLY A 112 39.57 32.50 -1.64
CA GLY A 112 40.49 31.76 -0.80
C GLY A 112 39.78 30.93 0.30
N ILE A 113 38.49 30.71 0.17
CA ILE A 113 37.68 30.02 1.20
C ILE A 113 37.64 28.52 0.92
N LEU A 114 38.02 27.73 1.94
CA LEU A 114 37.86 26.27 1.98
C LEU A 114 36.51 25.95 2.64
N THR A 115 35.66 25.15 1.96
CA THR A 115 34.34 24.70 2.46
C THR A 115 34.33 23.20 2.60
N TYR A 116 33.89 22.71 3.76
CA TYR A 116 33.69 21.29 4.04
C TYR A 116 32.24 20.94 3.77
N HIS A 117 31.97 20.13 2.74
CA HIS A 117 30.62 19.68 2.39
C HIS A 117 30.24 18.39 3.14
N VAL A 118 31.13 17.40 3.11
CA VAL A 118 30.97 16.13 3.80
C VAL A 118 32.26 15.80 4.53
N VAL A 119 32.12 15.45 5.79
CA VAL A 119 33.22 14.94 6.61
C VAL A 119 32.77 13.64 7.24
N SER A 120 33.39 12.53 6.89
CA SER A 120 33.05 11.18 7.33
C SER A 120 34.25 10.55 8.03
N ILE A 121 34.03 10.12 9.27
CA ILE A 121 35.03 9.46 10.12
C ILE A 121 34.54 8.04 10.41
N ASP A 122 35.45 7.08 10.57
CA ASP A 122 35.02 5.75 11.00
C ASP A 122 34.38 5.82 12.39
N ASP A 123 33.51 4.84 12.68
CA ASP A 123 32.75 4.79 13.93
C ASP A 123 33.57 4.35 15.16
N GLY A 124 34.90 4.20 14.99
CA GLY A 124 35.81 3.74 16.03
C GLY A 124 35.80 2.24 16.27
N GLY A 125 34.94 1.49 15.56
CA GLY A 125 34.84 0.03 15.65
C GLY A 125 35.65 -0.74 14.61
N GLY A 126 36.44 -0.04 13.76
CA GLY A 126 37.18 -0.66 12.65
C GLY A 126 36.32 -0.88 11.39
N VAL A 127 35.14 -0.27 11.36
CA VAL A 127 34.23 -0.27 10.22
C VAL A 127 34.64 0.84 9.23
N ASN A 128 34.17 0.77 8.01
CA ASN A 128 34.41 1.82 7.03
C ASN A 128 33.66 3.11 7.39
N THR A 129 34.19 4.24 6.91
CA THR A 129 33.50 5.52 6.97
C THR A 129 32.16 5.45 6.20
N THR A 130 31.23 6.36 6.48
CA THR A 130 29.96 6.45 5.71
C THR A 130 30.23 6.74 4.23
N LEU A 131 31.22 7.58 3.90
CA LEU A 131 31.67 7.77 2.52
C LEU A 131 32.36 6.54 1.94
N ASN A 132 33.00 5.71 2.75
CA ASN A 132 33.63 4.45 2.37
C ASN A 132 34.51 4.56 1.11
N PHE A 133 35.35 5.58 1.04
CA PHE A 133 36.27 5.77 -0.07
C PHE A 133 37.38 4.71 -0.07
N ASN A 134 37.76 4.29 -1.28
CA ASN A 134 38.84 3.34 -1.47
C ASN A 134 39.88 3.91 -2.46
N PRO A 135 41.16 4.05 -2.07
CA PRO A 135 42.17 4.68 -2.89
C PRO A 135 42.53 3.89 -4.16
N LEU A 136 42.04 2.67 -4.33
CA LEU A 136 42.17 1.88 -5.55
C LEU A 136 41.11 2.25 -6.61
N TYR A 137 40.01 2.89 -6.17
CA TYR A 137 38.90 3.27 -7.00
C TYR A 137 38.82 4.81 -7.09
N LEU A 138 39.31 5.35 -8.18
CA LEU A 138 39.35 6.79 -8.39
C LEU A 138 38.00 7.34 -8.85
N ILE A 139 37.61 8.49 -8.32
CA ILE A 139 36.39 9.20 -8.71
C ILE A 139 36.73 10.08 -9.93
N ASN A 140 36.52 9.53 -11.11
CA ASN A 140 36.84 10.21 -12.38
C ASN A 140 35.57 10.78 -13.05
N ALA A 141 34.39 10.33 -12.62
CA ALA A 141 33.10 10.72 -13.18
C ALA A 141 32.34 11.59 -12.18
N ILE A 142 32.43 12.90 -12.35
CA ILE A 142 31.81 13.89 -11.45
C ILE A 142 31.01 14.87 -12.32
N ASN A 143 29.80 15.20 -11.90
CA ASN A 143 28.96 16.17 -12.58
C ASN A 143 28.30 17.10 -11.57
N LEU A 144 28.29 18.39 -11.85
CA LEU A 144 27.62 19.41 -11.06
C LEU A 144 26.38 19.91 -11.80
N VAL A 145 25.24 19.85 -11.14
CA VAL A 145 23.98 20.43 -11.62
C VAL A 145 23.67 21.66 -10.79
N LYS A 146 23.56 22.80 -11.46
CA LYS A 146 23.22 24.08 -10.82
C LYS A 146 21.74 24.36 -10.94
N SER A 147 21.10 24.72 -9.84
CA SER A 147 19.72 25.18 -9.85
C SER A 147 19.67 26.66 -10.24
N GLY A 148 18.89 26.99 -11.27
CA GLY A 148 18.80 28.36 -11.78
C GLY A 148 18.03 29.35 -10.88
N THR A 149 17.31 28.89 -9.87
CA THR A 149 16.39 29.71 -9.06
C THR A 149 16.72 29.75 -7.57
N VAL A 150 17.44 28.76 -7.07
CA VAL A 150 17.84 28.66 -5.67
C VAL A 150 19.29 28.24 -5.66
N SER A 151 20.05 28.67 -4.68
CA SER A 151 21.44 28.31 -4.48
C SER A 151 21.68 26.83 -4.16
N GLU A 152 20.97 25.93 -4.81
CA GLU A 152 21.08 24.49 -4.64
C GLU A 152 21.89 23.91 -5.81
N ASN A 153 23.08 23.43 -5.51
CA ASN A 153 23.92 22.75 -6.46
C ASN A 153 24.07 21.29 -6.06
N LEU A 154 23.72 20.38 -6.96
CA LEU A 154 23.83 18.93 -6.76
C LEU A 154 25.10 18.41 -7.43
N LEU A 155 26.00 17.83 -6.64
CA LEU A 155 27.23 17.21 -7.11
C LEU A 155 27.05 15.69 -7.14
N PHE A 156 27.01 15.12 -8.34
CA PHE A 156 26.90 13.68 -8.58
C PHE A 156 28.26 13.07 -8.81
N PHE A 157 28.53 11.92 -8.23
CA PHE A 157 29.78 11.19 -8.41
C PHE A 157 29.63 9.68 -8.27
N THR A 158 30.56 8.94 -8.88
CA THR A 158 30.64 7.49 -8.78
C THR A 158 32.10 7.03 -8.79
N ASP A 159 32.40 5.95 -8.08
CA ASP A 159 33.75 5.43 -7.85
C ASP A 159 33.93 3.94 -8.25
N ASP A 160 32.94 3.33 -8.91
CA ASP A 160 32.99 1.89 -9.28
C ASP A 160 33.11 0.91 -8.07
N TYR A 161 32.99 1.43 -6.85
CA TYR A 161 33.08 0.65 -5.61
C TYR A 161 31.82 0.76 -4.75
N ASN A 162 31.34 1.97 -4.61
CA ASN A 162 30.08 2.25 -3.90
C ASN A 162 28.95 2.51 -4.92
N PRO A 163 27.69 2.46 -4.50
CA PRO A 163 26.57 2.93 -5.31
C PRO A 163 26.75 4.41 -5.71
N PRO A 164 26.21 4.85 -6.86
CA PRO A 164 26.24 6.24 -7.27
C PRO A 164 25.67 7.17 -6.19
N ARG A 165 26.34 8.30 -5.99
CA ARG A 165 26.07 9.25 -4.89
C ARG A 165 25.83 10.66 -5.39
N SER A 166 25.10 11.43 -4.61
CA SER A 166 24.89 12.85 -4.81
C SER A 166 24.91 13.60 -3.48
N ILE A 167 25.47 14.79 -3.51
CA ILE A 167 25.41 15.72 -2.37
C ILE A 167 24.89 17.07 -2.84
N ASN A 168 24.18 17.76 -1.98
CA ASN A 168 23.83 19.15 -2.16
C ASN A 168 24.94 20.01 -1.56
N THR A 169 25.67 20.73 -2.41
CA THR A 169 26.86 21.53 -1.99
C THR A 169 26.50 22.75 -1.15
N THR A 170 25.22 23.13 -1.08
CA THR A 170 24.75 24.24 -0.21
C THR A 170 24.43 23.77 1.20
N ARG A 171 24.45 22.46 1.45
CA ARG A 171 24.28 21.85 2.76
C ARG A 171 25.61 21.37 3.30
N THR A 172 25.74 21.42 4.61
CA THR A 172 26.82 20.75 5.32
C THR A 172 26.24 19.45 5.89
N TYR A 173 26.76 18.32 5.45
CA TYR A 173 26.44 17.04 6.05
C TYR A 173 27.15 16.95 7.38
N THR A 174 26.44 16.52 8.38
CA THR A 174 26.73 16.71 9.80
C THR A 174 28.17 16.42 10.15
N VAL A 175 28.79 17.33 10.87
CA VAL A 175 30.13 17.14 11.41
C VAL A 175 30.10 16.01 12.43
N PRO A 176 31.04 15.05 12.37
CA PRO A 176 31.09 13.94 13.31
C PRO A 176 31.22 14.42 14.76
N ILE A 177 30.51 13.76 15.67
CA ILE A 177 30.64 13.97 17.11
C ILE A 177 31.50 12.84 17.68
N GLY A 178 32.66 13.19 18.21
CA GLY A 178 33.67 12.20 18.58
C GLY A 178 34.24 11.49 17.35
N ASN A 179 34.10 10.18 17.27
CA ASN A 179 34.55 9.36 16.13
C ASN A 179 33.37 8.76 15.34
N THR A 180 32.21 9.38 15.39
CA THR A 180 30.98 8.82 14.81
C THR A 180 30.37 9.78 13.81
N ASP A 181 30.01 9.30 12.62
CA ASP A 181 29.28 10.07 11.64
C ASP A 181 27.88 10.41 12.16
N GLN A 182 27.40 11.59 11.79
CA GLN A 182 26.07 12.08 12.15
C GLN A 182 25.07 12.01 11.00
N PHE A 183 25.42 11.37 9.90
CA PHE A 183 24.55 11.17 8.75
C PHE A 183 24.65 9.72 8.26
N SER A 184 23.56 9.23 7.66
CA SER A 184 23.52 7.90 7.06
C SER A 184 24.02 7.90 5.63
N ALA A 185 24.51 6.75 5.13
CA ALA A 185 24.91 6.62 3.73
C ALA A 185 23.73 6.88 2.77
N GLU A 186 22.50 6.55 3.21
CA GLU A 186 21.28 6.75 2.43
C GLU A 186 21.00 8.21 2.09
N SER A 187 21.44 9.15 2.96
CA SER A 187 21.24 10.58 2.73
C SER A 187 21.98 11.11 1.49
N ILE A 188 23.05 10.43 1.08
CA ILE A 188 23.89 10.80 -0.07
C ILE A 188 23.76 9.86 -1.28
N LEU A 189 22.89 8.82 -1.21
CA LEU A 189 22.63 7.93 -2.34
C LEU A 189 21.73 8.61 -3.38
N VAL A 190 22.01 8.37 -4.66
CA VAL A 190 21.12 8.78 -5.76
C VAL A 190 19.84 7.96 -5.74
N ILE A 191 19.95 6.67 -5.43
CA ILE A 191 18.78 5.81 -5.27
C ILE A 191 18.03 6.17 -3.96
N LYS A 192 16.71 6.23 -4.04
CA LYS A 192 15.87 6.53 -2.86
C LYS A 192 15.05 5.33 -2.46
N GLN A 193 14.94 5.09 -1.15
CA GLN A 193 14.18 3.99 -0.61
C GLN A 193 12.67 4.19 -0.87
N PRO A 194 12.01 3.26 -1.57
CA PRO A 194 10.57 3.33 -1.80
C PRO A 194 9.78 2.81 -0.60
N PRO A 195 8.48 3.12 -0.50
CA PRO A 195 7.61 2.47 0.47
C PRO A 195 7.58 0.96 0.27
N ILE A 196 7.64 0.22 1.38
CA ILE A 196 7.79 -1.24 1.35
C ILE A 196 6.46 -1.94 1.05
N ALA A 197 5.38 -1.47 1.66
CA ALA A 197 4.07 -2.10 1.59
C ALA A 197 3.05 -1.23 0.84
N ALA A 198 2.05 -1.87 0.25
CA ALA A 198 0.87 -1.19 -0.23
C ALA A 198 0.12 -0.53 0.94
N PRO A 199 -0.64 0.54 0.70
CA PRO A 199 -1.51 1.09 1.72
C PRO A 199 -2.63 0.10 2.05
N THR A 200 -3.04 0.06 3.31
CA THR A 200 -4.21 -0.71 3.75
C THR A 200 -5.47 0.14 3.62
N LEU A 201 -6.57 -0.50 3.25
CA LEU A 201 -7.83 0.17 2.98
C LEU A 201 -8.89 -0.25 4.00
N GLN A 202 -9.68 0.73 4.44
CA GLN A 202 -10.91 0.51 5.19
C GLN A 202 -12.04 1.18 4.43
N MET A 203 -13.03 0.40 4.01
CA MET A 203 -14.18 0.89 3.28
C MET A 203 -15.15 1.56 4.23
N LEU A 204 -15.71 2.69 3.80
CA LEU A 204 -16.69 3.45 4.56
C LEU A 204 -17.93 3.75 3.71
N SER A 205 -19.08 3.72 4.36
CA SER A 205 -20.33 4.21 3.81
C SER A 205 -20.81 5.35 4.71
N THR A 206 -20.65 6.60 4.25
CA THR A 206 -21.02 7.79 5.01
C THR A 206 -22.41 8.25 4.57
N SER A 207 -23.35 8.26 5.49
CA SER A 207 -24.72 8.70 5.21
C SER A 207 -24.75 10.16 4.73
N GLY A 208 -25.55 10.42 3.69
CA GLY A 208 -25.71 11.75 3.11
C GLY A 208 -24.58 12.22 2.19
N GLN A 209 -23.57 11.40 1.95
CA GLN A 209 -22.51 11.67 0.98
C GLN A 209 -22.80 10.98 -0.35
N GLU A 210 -22.68 11.73 -1.45
CA GLU A 210 -22.83 11.18 -2.79
C GLU A 210 -21.71 10.18 -3.10
N ASN A 211 -22.05 9.05 -3.75
CA ASN A 211 -21.09 8.01 -4.09
C ASN A 211 -20.45 8.25 -5.45
N TYR A 212 -19.26 8.87 -5.47
CA TYR A 212 -18.47 9.08 -6.69
C TYR A 212 -17.59 7.87 -7.07
N MET A 213 -17.70 6.76 -6.34
CA MET A 213 -16.95 5.52 -6.58
C MET A 213 -17.84 4.34 -7.01
N GLU A 214 -19.14 4.56 -7.15
CA GLU A 214 -20.16 3.53 -7.35
C GLU A 214 -19.82 2.54 -8.48
N THR A 215 -19.32 3.03 -9.62
CA THR A 215 -19.02 2.22 -10.81
C THR A 215 -17.53 2.07 -11.06
N ARG A 216 -16.68 2.36 -10.07
CA ARG A 216 -15.22 2.45 -10.25
C ARG A 216 -14.46 1.50 -9.33
N PHE A 217 -13.44 0.84 -9.89
CA PHE A 217 -12.50 0.03 -9.15
C PHE A 217 -11.21 0.82 -8.96
N LEU A 218 -11.03 1.42 -7.79
CA LEU A 218 -9.90 2.28 -7.49
C LEU A 218 -8.85 1.53 -6.68
N CYS A 219 -7.59 1.59 -7.12
CA CYS A 219 -6.44 1.04 -6.42
C CYS A 219 -5.54 2.18 -5.98
N PHE A 220 -5.01 2.12 -4.78
CA PHE A 220 -4.23 3.17 -4.14
C PHE A 220 -2.77 2.77 -3.97
N ALA A 221 -1.89 3.75 -4.06
CA ALA A 221 -0.46 3.65 -3.81
C ALA A 221 0.05 4.95 -3.18
N TYR A 222 1.28 4.97 -2.74
CA TYR A 222 1.93 6.18 -2.27
C TYR A 222 3.42 6.14 -2.59
N ARG A 223 4.06 7.31 -2.56
CA ARG A 223 5.51 7.43 -2.73
C ARG A 223 6.06 8.46 -1.76
N TYR A 224 7.34 8.35 -1.47
CA TYR A 224 8.05 9.28 -0.62
C TYR A 224 8.64 10.43 -1.43
N ARG A 225 8.62 11.60 -0.82
CA ARG A 225 9.34 12.78 -1.30
C ARG A 225 10.47 13.06 -0.32
N TYR A 226 11.67 13.13 -0.87
CA TYR A 226 12.91 13.45 -0.17
C TYR A 226 13.30 14.89 -0.35
N ALA A 227 14.39 15.32 0.31
CA ALA A 227 14.98 16.61 0.11
C ALA A 227 15.33 16.83 -1.38
N ASP A 228 15.49 18.08 -1.77
CA ASP A 228 15.83 18.48 -3.15
C ASP A 228 14.80 18.08 -4.21
N ASN A 229 13.52 17.86 -3.79
CA ASN A 229 12.42 17.40 -4.62
C ASN A 229 12.66 16.04 -5.31
N GLU A 230 13.48 15.20 -4.71
CA GLU A 230 13.67 13.83 -5.17
C GLU A 230 12.49 12.96 -4.72
N TYR A 231 12.05 12.08 -5.60
CA TYR A 231 10.94 11.15 -5.34
C TYR A 231 11.40 9.72 -5.42
N SER A 232 10.94 8.90 -4.49
CA SER A 232 11.11 7.46 -4.59
C SER A 232 10.25 6.85 -5.71
N ALA A 233 10.50 5.59 -6.02
CA ALA A 233 9.54 4.77 -6.73
C ALA A 233 8.23 4.63 -5.92
N THR A 234 7.13 4.26 -6.57
CA THR A 234 5.84 4.07 -5.93
C THR A 234 5.80 2.78 -5.12
N SER A 235 4.98 2.75 -4.06
CA SER A 235 4.61 1.51 -3.39
C SER A 235 3.89 0.55 -4.34
N GLN A 236 3.68 -0.68 -3.90
CA GLN A 236 2.72 -1.56 -4.54
C GLN A 236 1.32 -0.94 -4.44
N PHE A 237 0.47 -1.22 -5.44
CA PHE A 237 -0.93 -0.82 -5.37
C PHE A 237 -1.70 -1.72 -4.42
N SER A 238 -2.68 -1.13 -3.74
CA SER A 238 -3.65 -1.86 -2.94
C SER A 238 -4.54 -2.75 -3.81
N GLU A 239 -5.27 -3.63 -3.18
CA GLU A 239 -6.44 -4.25 -3.80
C GLU A 239 -7.46 -3.18 -4.22
N PRO A 240 -8.37 -3.48 -5.17
CA PRO A 240 -9.42 -2.54 -5.54
C PRO A 240 -10.32 -2.19 -4.35
N ALA A 241 -10.57 -0.91 -4.16
CA ALA A 241 -11.49 -0.40 -3.14
C ALA A 241 -12.92 -0.61 -3.61
N PHE A 242 -13.47 -1.78 -3.37
CA PHE A 242 -14.78 -2.16 -3.86
C PHE A 242 -15.50 -3.09 -2.88
N VAL A 243 -16.72 -2.73 -2.54
CA VAL A 243 -17.66 -3.55 -1.78
C VAL A 243 -18.92 -3.68 -2.59
N PRO A 244 -19.27 -4.87 -3.10
CA PRO A 244 -20.50 -5.06 -3.85
C PRO A 244 -21.73 -4.87 -2.95
N ASN A 245 -22.81 -4.37 -3.52
CA ASN A 245 -24.13 -4.48 -2.91
C ASN A 245 -24.65 -5.91 -2.96
N ALA A 246 -25.74 -6.15 -2.27
CA ALA A 246 -26.44 -7.42 -2.32
C ALA A 246 -26.72 -7.86 -3.77
N PHE A 247 -26.61 -9.16 -4.03
CA PHE A 247 -26.88 -9.71 -5.34
C PHE A 247 -28.29 -9.34 -5.81
N GLN A 248 -28.38 -8.65 -6.93
CA GLN A 248 -29.65 -8.25 -7.53
C GLN A 248 -29.66 -8.63 -9.01
N PHE A 249 -30.32 -9.72 -9.32
CA PHE A 249 -30.45 -10.17 -10.70
C PHE A 249 -31.47 -9.33 -11.47
N SER A 250 -31.03 -8.76 -12.59
CA SER A 250 -31.92 -8.06 -13.53
C SER A 250 -32.40 -9.02 -14.61
N VAL A 251 -33.71 -9.16 -14.74
CA VAL A 251 -34.32 -10.00 -15.78
C VAL A 251 -34.16 -9.39 -17.18
N ASP A 252 -34.08 -8.06 -17.26
CA ASP A 252 -33.97 -7.33 -18.51
C ASP A 252 -32.53 -7.35 -19.07
N SER A 253 -31.54 -7.17 -18.22
CA SER A 253 -30.11 -7.10 -18.62
C SER A 253 -29.39 -8.44 -18.48
N TYR A 254 -29.94 -9.40 -17.72
CA TYR A 254 -29.29 -10.66 -17.33
C TYR A 254 -27.95 -10.43 -16.59
N LEU A 255 -27.84 -9.33 -15.87
CA LEU A 255 -26.65 -8.96 -15.10
C LEU A 255 -26.99 -8.85 -13.61
N ASN A 256 -25.95 -8.91 -12.79
CA ASN A 256 -26.08 -8.58 -11.38
C ASN A 256 -26.00 -7.07 -11.22
N GLU A 257 -27.14 -6.41 -11.00
CA GLU A 257 -27.20 -4.95 -10.76
C GLU A 257 -26.64 -4.55 -9.39
N GLY A 258 -26.51 -5.51 -8.47
CA GLY A 258 -25.82 -5.29 -7.19
C GLY A 258 -24.30 -5.17 -7.31
N MET A 259 -23.70 -5.38 -8.50
CA MET A 259 -22.26 -5.22 -8.73
C MET A 259 -21.89 -3.74 -8.87
N VAL A 260 -22.28 -2.94 -7.91
CA VAL A 260 -21.91 -1.53 -7.74
C VAL A 260 -21.26 -1.35 -6.38
N ASN A 261 -20.36 -0.38 -6.27
CA ASN A 261 -19.62 -0.15 -5.03
C ASN A 261 -20.54 0.50 -3.98
N ALA A 262 -20.81 -0.19 -2.89
CA ALA A 262 -21.58 0.30 -1.77
C ALA A 262 -20.82 1.35 -0.94
N ALA A 263 -19.49 1.31 -0.95
CA ALA A 263 -18.66 2.26 -0.23
C ALA A 263 -18.56 3.59 -0.99
N ASN A 264 -18.78 4.71 -0.31
CA ASN A 264 -18.64 6.06 -0.86
C ASN A 264 -17.40 6.82 -0.35
N ALA A 265 -16.66 6.22 0.58
CA ALA A 265 -15.40 6.73 1.08
C ALA A 265 -14.45 5.57 1.42
N VAL A 266 -13.16 5.87 1.46
CA VAL A 266 -12.10 4.91 1.82
C VAL A 266 -11.10 5.59 2.74
N ASN A 267 -10.81 5.00 3.87
CA ASN A 267 -9.68 5.35 4.70
C ASN A 267 -8.42 4.63 4.16
N ILE A 268 -7.46 5.39 3.72
CA ILE A 268 -6.17 4.92 3.19
C ILE A 268 -5.15 5.06 4.31
N THR A 269 -4.64 3.95 4.81
CA THR A 269 -3.63 3.94 5.86
C THR A 269 -2.27 3.55 5.29
N TYR A 270 -1.26 4.36 5.52
CA TYR A 270 0.10 4.23 4.97
C TYR A 270 1.16 4.59 6.01
N ASN A 271 2.41 4.18 5.76
CA ASN A 271 3.55 4.51 6.62
C ASN A 271 4.18 5.84 6.20
N SER A 272 4.51 6.68 7.17
CA SER A 272 5.09 8.01 6.92
C SER A 272 6.57 8.04 6.55
N GLY A 273 7.24 6.89 6.55
CA GLY A 273 8.68 6.79 6.28
C GLY A 273 9.57 7.36 7.39
N ASP A 274 10.86 7.25 7.20
CA ASP A 274 11.90 7.66 8.14
C ASP A 274 12.11 9.19 8.20
N GLU A 275 13.20 9.62 8.81
CA GLU A 275 13.57 11.04 8.95
C GLU A 275 13.98 11.71 7.65
N LEU A 276 14.46 10.95 6.64
CA LEU A 276 14.87 11.50 5.34
C LEU A 276 13.66 11.84 4.46
N VAL A 277 12.51 11.23 4.74
CA VAL A 277 11.25 11.51 4.04
C VAL A 277 10.64 12.81 4.54
N ILE A 278 10.56 13.81 3.68
CA ILE A 278 9.97 15.12 3.99
C ILE A 278 8.49 15.21 3.64
N GLY A 279 8.00 14.38 2.74
CA GLY A 279 6.61 14.38 2.33
C GLY A 279 6.17 13.08 1.68
N ILE A 280 4.86 12.92 1.53
CA ILE A 280 4.22 11.74 0.96
C ILE A 280 3.23 12.18 -0.12
N ASP A 281 3.36 11.61 -1.30
CA ASP A 281 2.37 11.77 -2.36
C ASP A 281 1.45 10.55 -2.36
N LEU A 282 0.15 10.79 -2.12
CA LEU A 282 -0.87 9.74 -2.25
C LEU A 282 -1.34 9.65 -3.69
N LEU A 283 -1.42 8.44 -4.19
CA LEU A 283 -1.69 8.13 -5.59
C LEU A 283 -2.86 7.16 -5.71
N PHE A 284 -3.58 7.24 -6.82
CA PHE A 284 -4.57 6.23 -7.18
C PHE A 284 -4.63 6.01 -8.67
N LYS A 285 -5.11 4.86 -9.05
CA LYS A 285 -5.48 4.53 -10.43
C LYS A 285 -6.80 3.78 -10.45
N GLU A 286 -7.49 3.84 -11.57
CA GLU A 286 -8.62 2.99 -11.84
C GLU A 286 -8.11 1.64 -12.38
N ALA A 287 -8.62 0.53 -11.86
CA ALA A 287 -8.24 -0.81 -12.28
C ALA A 287 -8.47 -0.96 -13.80
N GLY A 288 -7.50 -1.59 -14.48
CA GLY A 288 -7.52 -1.71 -15.93
C GLY A 288 -6.98 -0.50 -16.71
N THR A 289 -6.62 0.61 -16.03
CA THR A 289 -5.97 1.76 -16.65
C THR A 289 -4.54 1.93 -16.13
N ASN A 290 -3.68 2.52 -16.95
CA ASN A 290 -2.31 2.89 -16.55
C ASN A 290 -2.20 4.36 -16.13
N ILE A 291 -3.33 5.08 -16.03
CA ILE A 291 -3.32 6.49 -15.65
C ILE A 291 -3.30 6.60 -14.14
N ILE A 292 -2.18 7.08 -13.60
CA ILE A 292 -2.02 7.32 -12.17
C ILE A 292 -2.31 8.80 -11.88
N LYS A 293 -3.12 9.05 -10.86
CA LYS A 293 -3.49 10.39 -10.41
C LYS A 293 -2.96 10.64 -9.00
N VAL A 294 -2.58 11.88 -8.75
CA VAL A 294 -2.13 12.35 -7.43
C VAL A 294 -3.34 12.84 -6.64
N ILE A 295 -3.61 12.23 -5.50
CA ILE A 295 -4.68 12.61 -4.58
C ILE A 295 -4.29 13.88 -3.82
N GLU A 296 -3.17 13.81 -3.12
CA GLU A 296 -2.68 14.87 -2.26
C GLU A 296 -1.15 14.75 -2.12
N LYS A 297 -0.49 15.91 -1.96
CA LYS A 297 0.94 16.01 -1.63
C LYS A 297 1.05 16.47 -0.19
N LEU A 298 1.34 15.53 0.70
CA LEU A 298 1.39 15.77 2.14
C LEU A 298 2.81 16.14 2.55
N ASP A 299 2.94 17.22 3.29
CA ASP A 299 4.21 17.66 3.86
C ASP A 299 4.25 17.31 5.35
N LYS A 300 5.26 16.53 5.75
CA LYS A 300 5.34 16.02 7.12
C LYS A 300 5.50 17.12 8.16
N ALA A 301 6.32 18.12 7.86
CA ALA A 301 6.57 19.22 8.80
C ALA A 301 5.32 20.08 9.00
N THR A 302 4.62 20.40 7.91
CA THR A 302 3.40 21.22 7.95
C THR A 302 2.25 20.54 8.69
N LEU A 303 2.14 19.21 8.52
CA LEU A 303 1.06 18.42 9.12
C LEU A 303 1.41 17.81 10.49
N GLY A 304 2.66 17.99 10.95
CA GLY A 304 3.13 17.40 12.21
C GLY A 304 3.19 15.88 12.20
N ILE A 305 3.41 15.28 11.03
CA ILE A 305 3.47 13.81 10.88
C ILE A 305 4.80 13.30 11.44
N VAL A 306 4.72 12.35 12.36
CA VAL A 306 5.87 11.71 13.01
C VAL A 306 6.50 10.69 12.06
N ASN A 307 7.81 10.44 12.21
CA ASN A 307 8.54 9.44 11.42
C ASN A 307 8.07 8.02 11.75
N ASN A 308 8.03 7.14 10.74
CA ASN A 308 7.66 5.74 10.84
C ASN A 308 6.29 5.50 11.50
N ALA A 309 5.38 6.46 11.38
CA ALA A 309 4.03 6.38 11.90
C ALA A 309 3.04 5.86 10.85
N SER A 310 2.00 5.20 11.33
CA SER A 310 0.83 4.86 10.52
C SER A 310 -0.09 6.07 10.44
N VAL A 311 -0.36 6.54 9.23
CA VAL A 311 -1.19 7.73 8.97
C VAL A 311 -2.36 7.34 8.10
N THR A 312 -3.54 7.88 8.40
CA THR A 312 -4.76 7.60 7.65
C THR A 312 -5.27 8.87 6.95
N TYR A 313 -5.63 8.71 5.69
CA TYR A 313 -6.24 9.75 4.86
C TYR A 313 -7.58 9.25 4.32
N GLN A 314 -8.65 10.04 4.50
CA GLN A 314 -9.96 9.70 3.96
C GLN A 314 -10.13 10.22 2.53
N PHE A 315 -10.47 9.32 1.63
CA PHE A 315 -10.68 9.58 0.22
C PHE A 315 -12.14 9.32 -0.18
N SER A 316 -12.74 10.23 -0.96
CA SER A 316 -14.13 10.12 -1.43
C SER A 316 -14.32 10.42 -2.93
N ASN A 317 -13.23 10.53 -3.70
CA ASN A 317 -13.23 10.86 -5.14
C ASN A 317 -13.99 12.14 -5.53
N SER A 318 -14.12 13.06 -4.61
CA SER A 318 -14.92 14.30 -4.78
C SER A 318 -14.14 15.49 -5.36
N LYS A 319 -12.83 15.33 -5.63
CA LYS A 319 -11.94 16.39 -6.11
C LYS A 319 -11.46 16.13 -7.55
N ILE A 320 -10.93 17.17 -8.18
CA ILE A 320 -10.18 17.04 -9.44
C ILE A 320 -8.73 16.72 -9.10
N PHE A 321 -8.16 15.74 -9.79
CA PHE A 321 -6.83 15.20 -9.50
C PHE A 321 -5.85 15.48 -10.64
N THR A 322 -4.58 15.68 -10.28
CA THR A 322 -3.48 15.85 -11.24
C THR A 322 -2.99 14.49 -11.71
N ILE A 323 -2.73 14.35 -13.02
CA ILE A 323 -2.18 13.13 -13.60
C ILE A 323 -0.67 13.09 -13.38
N LEU A 324 -0.15 11.94 -12.99
CA LEU A 324 1.29 11.71 -12.88
C LEU A 324 1.90 11.63 -14.29
N PRO A 325 3.09 12.24 -14.55
CA PRO A 325 3.75 12.13 -15.84
C PRO A 325 4.01 10.67 -16.25
N GLU A 326 3.90 10.38 -17.55
CA GLU A 326 4.08 9.03 -18.08
C GLU A 326 5.46 8.43 -17.74
N SER A 327 6.49 9.25 -17.66
CA SER A 327 7.85 8.83 -17.28
C SER A 327 7.95 8.29 -15.85
N GLU A 328 6.97 8.59 -14.98
CA GLU A 328 6.94 8.15 -13.60
C GLU A 328 5.97 6.99 -13.35
N ILE A 329 5.08 6.70 -14.31
CA ILE A 329 4.03 5.67 -14.16
C ILE A 329 4.59 4.26 -14.02
N LEU A 330 5.65 3.93 -14.76
CA LEU A 330 6.24 2.58 -14.82
C LEU A 330 7.46 2.40 -13.92
N ARG A 331 7.71 3.34 -13.01
CA ARG A 331 8.88 3.34 -12.14
C ARG A 331 8.65 2.40 -10.94
N LEU A 332 8.96 1.12 -11.12
CA LEU A 332 8.87 0.10 -10.07
C LEU A 332 10.02 0.22 -9.05
N TYR A 333 11.17 0.68 -9.49
CA TYR A 333 12.36 1.00 -8.70
C TYR A 333 13.15 2.08 -9.41
N ASP A 334 14.10 2.69 -8.74
CA ASP A 334 14.99 3.67 -9.35
C ASP A 334 16.04 2.96 -10.20
N ASN A 335 16.15 3.35 -11.48
CA ASN A 335 17.15 2.81 -12.40
C ASN A 335 18.56 3.33 -12.08
N VAL A 336 18.98 3.18 -10.84
CA VAL A 336 20.33 3.51 -10.39
C VAL A 336 21.09 2.20 -10.23
N PRO A 337 22.23 2.03 -10.92
CA PRO A 337 23.00 0.78 -10.85
C PRO A 337 23.59 0.57 -9.46
N LEU A 338 23.97 -0.69 -9.17
CA LEU A 338 24.69 -1.01 -7.94
C LEU A 338 26.04 -0.30 -7.87
N GLN A 339 26.76 -0.29 -8.99
CA GLN A 339 28.06 0.33 -9.16
C GLN A 339 28.17 0.86 -10.57
N ALA A 340 28.91 1.94 -10.79
CA ALA A 340 29.20 2.45 -12.11
C ALA A 340 30.59 3.07 -12.15
N LYS A 341 31.29 2.84 -13.27
CA LYS A 341 32.64 3.35 -13.49
C LYS A 341 32.65 4.73 -14.13
N ALA A 342 31.63 5.06 -14.88
CA ALA A 342 31.50 6.32 -15.56
C ALA A 342 30.07 6.85 -15.47
N GLN A 343 29.95 8.16 -15.43
CA GLN A 343 28.66 8.86 -15.53
C GLN A 343 28.80 10.14 -16.34
N THR A 344 27.72 10.60 -16.90
CA THR A 344 27.66 11.90 -17.57
C THR A 344 26.22 12.42 -17.59
N LEU A 345 26.07 13.74 -17.67
CA LEU A 345 24.77 14.39 -17.86
C LEU A 345 24.51 14.61 -19.35
N MET A 346 23.43 14.07 -19.86
CA MET A 346 23.01 14.26 -21.26
C MET A 346 21.50 14.36 -21.35
N GLY A 347 21.00 15.41 -21.98
CA GLY A 347 19.57 15.59 -22.19
C GLY A 347 18.74 15.60 -20.89
N ASN A 348 19.23 16.26 -19.86
CA ASN A 348 18.61 16.33 -18.52
C ASN A 348 18.49 14.97 -17.80
N ARG A 349 19.33 14.01 -18.19
CA ARG A 349 19.37 12.66 -17.58
C ARG A 349 20.81 12.35 -17.16
N LEU A 350 20.94 11.72 -16.00
CA LEU A 350 22.20 11.15 -15.55
C LEU A 350 22.34 9.77 -16.21
N MET A 351 23.41 9.60 -16.99
CA MET A 351 23.71 8.39 -17.72
C MET A 351 24.91 7.69 -17.09
N TYR A 352 24.81 6.40 -16.90
CA TYR A 352 25.88 5.58 -16.36
C TYR A 352 26.50 4.68 -17.44
N GLY A 353 27.80 4.45 -17.33
CA GLY A 353 28.54 3.60 -18.23
C GLY A 353 29.44 2.62 -17.49
N ASN A 354 29.61 1.42 -18.06
CA ASN A 354 30.37 0.32 -17.47
C ASN A 354 29.92 0.06 -16.02
N TYR A 355 28.66 -0.36 -15.87
CA TYR A 355 27.96 -0.46 -14.60
C TYR A 355 27.47 -1.88 -14.32
N VAL A 356 27.20 -2.15 -13.06
CA VAL A 356 26.50 -3.35 -12.58
C VAL A 356 25.08 -2.93 -12.24
N GLU A 357 24.09 -3.43 -13.01
CA GLU A 357 22.71 -2.96 -12.93
C GLU A 357 21.95 -3.56 -11.75
N GLY A 358 22.00 -4.88 -11.58
CA GLY A 358 21.15 -5.59 -10.66
C GLY A 358 21.78 -6.85 -10.09
N TYR A 359 20.94 -7.64 -9.45
CA TYR A 359 21.32 -8.87 -8.76
C TYR A 359 20.95 -10.10 -9.59
N ASP A 360 21.56 -10.25 -10.75
CA ASP A 360 21.39 -11.46 -11.54
C ASP A 360 22.10 -12.63 -10.86
N LEU A 361 21.32 -13.65 -10.53
CA LEU A 361 21.84 -14.90 -9.98
C LEU A 361 22.13 -15.84 -11.14
N VAL A 362 23.39 -15.90 -11.50
CA VAL A 362 23.91 -16.79 -12.56
C VAL A 362 25.02 -17.69 -12.01
N ASP A 363 25.15 -18.85 -12.60
CA ASP A 363 26.27 -19.77 -12.32
C ASP A 363 27.58 -19.29 -12.97
N GLU A 364 28.67 -20.04 -12.79
CA GLU A 364 29.99 -19.74 -13.36
C GLU A 364 30.00 -19.67 -14.89
N ASN A 365 28.98 -20.22 -15.55
CA ASN A 365 28.81 -20.25 -17.00
C ASN A 365 27.81 -19.23 -17.50
N ALA A 366 27.39 -18.30 -16.64
CA ALA A 366 26.35 -17.29 -16.90
C ALA A 366 24.96 -17.86 -17.18
N ASN A 367 24.64 -19.10 -16.75
CA ASN A 367 23.29 -19.62 -16.80
C ASN A 367 22.49 -19.18 -15.58
N PRO A 368 21.18 -18.91 -15.70
CA PRO A 368 20.32 -18.61 -14.57
C PRO A 368 20.34 -19.73 -13.53
N VAL A 369 20.52 -19.37 -12.26
CA VAL A 369 20.47 -20.32 -11.15
C VAL A 369 19.04 -20.80 -10.95
N MET A 370 18.85 -22.12 -10.91
CA MET A 370 17.56 -22.71 -10.53
C MET A 370 17.49 -22.89 -9.02
N PHE A 371 16.38 -22.54 -8.45
CA PHE A 371 16.11 -22.70 -7.01
C PHE A 371 15.36 -24.00 -6.75
N GLU A 372 15.66 -24.65 -5.63
CA GLU A 372 14.90 -25.79 -5.18
C GLU A 372 13.78 -25.37 -4.24
N TYR A 373 12.56 -25.46 -4.70
CA TYR A 373 11.34 -25.34 -3.90
C TYR A 373 10.26 -26.23 -4.48
N THR A 374 9.30 -26.57 -3.65
CA THR A 374 8.12 -27.33 -4.07
C THR A 374 6.87 -26.49 -3.86
N ILE A 375 5.88 -26.69 -4.71
CA ILE A 375 4.59 -26.07 -4.58
C ILE A 375 3.49 -27.11 -4.40
N ALA A 376 2.51 -26.79 -3.60
CA ALA A 376 1.31 -27.59 -3.39
C ALA A 376 0.07 -26.72 -3.43
N LEU A 377 -1.00 -27.27 -4.03
CA LEU A 377 -2.31 -26.66 -3.94
C LEU A 377 -2.89 -26.92 -2.54
N VAL A 378 -3.27 -25.87 -1.85
CA VAL A 378 -4.03 -25.95 -0.60
C VAL A 378 -5.43 -25.45 -0.87
N THR A 379 -6.39 -26.31 -0.62
CA THR A 379 -7.82 -26.04 -0.81
C THR A 379 -8.49 -26.06 0.54
N GLU A 380 -9.14 -24.97 0.91
CA GLU A 380 -9.95 -24.86 2.11
C GLU A 380 -11.41 -24.71 1.69
N GLU A 381 -12.31 -25.43 2.33
CA GLU A 381 -13.73 -25.12 2.20
C GLU A 381 -13.93 -23.71 2.75
N ILE A 382 -14.70 -22.90 2.05
CA ILE A 382 -15.08 -21.59 2.55
C ILE A 382 -16.01 -21.88 3.72
N GLY A 383 -15.44 -21.91 4.92
CA GLY A 383 -16.17 -22.02 6.15
C GLY A 383 -16.91 -20.71 6.38
N THR A 384 -18.21 -20.79 6.47
CA THR A 384 -19.03 -19.74 7.07
C THR A 384 -18.85 -19.86 8.57
N THR A 385 -18.39 -18.81 9.23
CA THR A 385 -18.47 -18.77 10.68
C THR A 385 -19.91 -18.47 11.03
N GLU A 386 -20.66 -19.51 11.30
CA GLU A 386 -22.02 -19.39 11.83
C GLU A 386 -21.91 -19.17 13.33
N VAL A 387 -22.33 -18.01 13.78
CA VAL A 387 -22.60 -17.77 15.19
C VAL A 387 -24.09 -17.82 15.37
N THR A 388 -24.57 -18.93 15.91
CA THR A 388 -25.96 -19.10 16.33
C THR A 388 -26.01 -18.87 17.81
N ASP A 389 -26.44 -17.71 18.25
CA ASP A 389 -26.82 -17.53 19.65
C ASP A 389 -28.05 -16.64 19.72
N SER A 390 -29.16 -17.26 20.03
CA SER A 390 -30.40 -16.57 20.28
C SER A 390 -31.05 -17.16 21.53
N THR A 391 -31.13 -16.34 22.55
CA THR A 391 -31.92 -16.70 23.73
C THR A 391 -33.31 -16.10 23.57
N ALA A 392 -34.27 -16.92 23.26
CA ALA A 392 -35.65 -16.49 23.30
C ALA A 392 -36.24 -16.78 24.68
N SER A 393 -36.64 -15.76 25.37
CA SER A 393 -37.40 -15.93 26.63
C SER A 393 -38.76 -15.25 26.48
N GLY A 394 -39.80 -16.04 26.68
CA GLY A 394 -41.13 -15.48 26.58
C GLY A 394 -42.24 -16.43 26.93
N ASN A 395 -42.39 -16.71 28.18
CA ASN A 395 -43.64 -17.25 28.70
C ASN A 395 -44.39 -16.12 29.39
N TYR A 396 -45.43 -15.61 28.74
CA TYR A 396 -46.27 -14.61 29.34
C TYR A 396 -47.22 -15.25 30.35
N ASN A 397 -47.04 -14.84 31.59
CA ASN A 397 -48.08 -15.09 32.57
C ASN A 397 -49.04 -13.89 32.59
N ILE A 398 -50.21 -14.05 32.08
CA ILE A 398 -51.26 -13.02 31.99
C ILE A 398 -51.54 -12.34 33.33
N ASN A 399 -51.17 -12.94 34.44
CA ASN A 399 -51.43 -12.47 35.80
C ASN A 399 -50.21 -11.76 36.45
N SER A 400 -49.09 -11.63 35.80
CA SER A 400 -47.90 -10.98 36.35
C SER A 400 -47.43 -9.83 35.47
N ALA A 401 -46.92 -8.79 36.15
CA ALA A 401 -46.22 -7.71 35.43
C ALA A 401 -45.02 -8.33 34.73
N GLN A 402 -44.99 -8.16 33.42
CA GLN A 402 -43.94 -8.69 32.61
C GLN A 402 -42.69 -7.84 32.73
N THR A 403 -41.55 -8.49 32.89
CA THR A 403 -40.27 -7.82 32.89
C THR A 403 -39.74 -7.64 31.45
N ILE A 404 -38.92 -6.65 31.23
CA ILE A 404 -38.33 -6.35 29.96
C ILE A 404 -37.48 -7.52 29.44
N ALA A 405 -36.83 -8.26 30.35
CA ALA A 405 -36.04 -9.44 30.03
C ALA A 405 -36.82 -10.57 29.33
N ASP A 406 -38.14 -10.56 29.48
CA ASP A 406 -39.00 -11.63 28.99
C ASP A 406 -39.43 -11.43 27.52
N SER A 407 -38.99 -10.38 26.85
CA SER A 407 -39.39 -10.05 25.48
C SER A 407 -38.22 -9.60 24.60
N VAL A 408 -37.03 -10.02 24.92
CA VAL A 408 -35.82 -9.68 24.20
C VAL A 408 -35.23 -10.91 23.54
N VAL A 409 -34.88 -10.80 22.27
CA VAL A 409 -33.99 -11.74 21.57
C VAL A 409 -32.59 -11.17 21.65
N GLU A 410 -31.68 -11.88 22.28
CA GLU A 410 -30.30 -11.51 22.43
C GLU A 410 -29.48 -12.17 21.31
N ILE A 411 -28.71 -11.37 20.58
CA ILE A 411 -27.77 -11.81 19.53
C ILE A 411 -26.39 -11.53 20.06
N ASP A 412 -25.65 -12.56 20.43
CA ASP A 412 -24.27 -12.43 20.87
C ASP A 412 -23.31 -12.55 19.68
N LEU A 413 -22.52 -11.51 19.45
CA LEU A 413 -21.52 -11.42 18.41
C LEU A 413 -20.10 -11.37 19.01
N ASP A 414 -19.91 -12.02 20.18
CA ASP A 414 -18.58 -12.09 20.80
C ASP A 414 -17.59 -12.87 19.92
N GLY A 415 -16.41 -12.32 19.74
CA GLY A 415 -15.34 -12.91 18.92
C GLY A 415 -15.57 -12.85 17.41
N VAL A 416 -16.62 -12.17 16.95
CA VAL A 416 -16.94 -11.98 15.53
C VAL A 416 -16.29 -10.70 15.00
N ASN A 417 -15.64 -10.81 13.83
CA ASN A 417 -15.14 -9.64 13.12
C ASN A 417 -16.23 -9.07 12.22
N LEU A 418 -16.71 -7.88 12.54
CA LEU A 418 -17.75 -7.19 11.80
C LEU A 418 -17.17 -6.54 10.54
N VAL A 419 -16.91 -7.36 9.52
CA VAL A 419 -16.26 -6.94 8.27
C VAL A 419 -17.26 -6.68 7.17
N SER A 420 -16.88 -5.77 6.28
CA SER A 420 -17.65 -5.46 5.08
C SER A 420 -17.91 -6.70 4.21
N GLY A 421 -19.13 -6.84 3.72
CA GLY A 421 -19.55 -8.01 2.94
C GLY A 421 -20.09 -9.17 3.76
N ALA A 422 -19.91 -9.19 5.07
CA ALA A 422 -20.54 -10.17 5.95
C ALA A 422 -22.07 -9.95 6.01
N SER A 423 -22.79 -10.96 6.39
CA SER A 423 -24.24 -10.89 6.55
C SER A 423 -24.69 -11.33 7.94
N LEU A 424 -25.69 -10.64 8.46
CA LEU A 424 -26.42 -11.03 9.66
C LEU A 424 -27.86 -11.38 9.27
N SER A 425 -28.21 -12.64 9.37
CA SER A 425 -29.55 -13.14 9.09
C SER A 425 -30.28 -13.39 10.39
N LEU A 426 -31.56 -12.99 10.45
CA LEU A 426 -32.43 -13.17 11.59
C LEU A 426 -33.69 -13.95 11.14
N ASP A 427 -34.01 -14.98 11.87
CA ASP A 427 -35.26 -15.76 11.72
C ASP A 427 -35.96 -15.86 13.08
N ILE A 428 -37.02 -15.11 13.26
CA ILE A 428 -37.74 -15.04 14.51
C ILE A 428 -39.24 -15.34 14.23
N THR A 429 -39.80 -16.30 14.93
CA THR A 429 -41.22 -16.66 14.83
C THR A 429 -41.91 -16.35 16.13
N PHE A 430 -43.03 -15.65 16.02
CA PHE A 430 -43.90 -15.29 17.15
C PHE A 430 -45.27 -15.93 17.02
N THR A 431 -45.87 -16.29 18.14
CA THR A 431 -47.29 -16.44 18.23
C THR A 431 -47.89 -15.10 18.63
N HIS A 432 -48.75 -14.57 17.81
CA HIS A 432 -49.58 -13.41 18.10
C HIS A 432 -50.96 -13.91 18.52
N ALA A 433 -51.36 -13.58 19.73
CA ALA A 433 -52.67 -13.99 20.28
C ALA A 433 -53.55 -12.78 20.54
N THR A 434 -54.76 -12.82 20.09
CA THR A 434 -55.80 -11.83 20.34
C THR A 434 -56.95 -12.42 21.12
N PHE A 435 -57.43 -11.69 22.12
CA PHE A 435 -58.57 -12.08 22.94
C PHE A 435 -59.74 -11.13 22.69
N THR A 436 -60.88 -11.72 22.45
CA THR A 436 -62.12 -10.99 22.27
C THR A 436 -63.13 -11.40 23.33
N GLY A 437 -63.62 -10.42 24.13
CA GLY A 437 -64.70 -10.64 25.08
C GLY A 437 -64.40 -10.25 26.53
N SER A 438 -65.40 -10.34 27.40
CA SER A 438 -65.28 -9.99 28.82
C SER A 438 -65.31 -11.26 29.68
N THR A 439 -64.25 -11.46 30.41
CA THR A 439 -63.99 -12.37 31.55
C THR A 439 -64.40 -13.83 31.48
N PRO A 440 -63.55 -14.70 31.94
CA PRO A 440 -62.11 -14.70 31.86
C PRO A 440 -61.68 -15.36 30.55
N PHE A 441 -61.26 -14.58 29.58
CA PHE A 441 -60.66 -15.02 28.30
C PHE A 441 -61.53 -15.96 27.44
N PRO A 442 -62.70 -15.54 26.97
CA PRO A 442 -63.66 -16.47 26.36
C PRO A 442 -63.33 -16.93 24.95
N SER A 443 -62.50 -16.21 24.21
CA SER A 443 -61.97 -16.70 22.91
C SER A 443 -60.62 -16.17 22.62
N GLU A 444 -59.71 -17.02 22.34
CA GLU A 444 -58.36 -16.74 21.89
C GLU A 444 -58.22 -17.07 20.40
N THR A 445 -57.68 -16.15 19.66
CA THR A 445 -57.30 -16.39 18.27
C THR A 445 -55.78 -16.20 18.18
N THR A 446 -55.11 -17.22 17.65
CA THR A 446 -53.64 -17.19 17.52
C THR A 446 -53.23 -17.24 16.07
N ASP A 447 -52.27 -16.40 15.71
CA ASP A 447 -51.62 -16.36 14.42
C ASP A 447 -50.11 -16.45 14.62
N ASN A 448 -49.39 -17.13 13.73
CA ASN A 448 -47.94 -17.14 13.72
C ASN A 448 -47.40 -16.04 12.78
N ILE A 449 -46.51 -15.26 13.30
CA ILE A 449 -45.85 -14.18 12.57
C ILE A 449 -44.36 -14.49 12.53
N SER A 450 -43.77 -14.39 11.36
CA SER A 450 -42.31 -14.57 11.17
C SER A 450 -41.65 -13.25 10.81
N LEU A 451 -40.51 -13.01 11.43
CA LEU A 451 -39.60 -11.91 11.11
C LEU A 451 -38.32 -12.53 10.54
N ASN A 452 -38.15 -12.43 9.23
CA ASN A 452 -37.00 -12.94 8.52
C ASN A 452 -36.37 -11.80 7.72
N PHE A 453 -35.12 -11.52 7.98
CA PHE A 453 -34.37 -10.59 7.14
C PHE A 453 -32.87 -10.88 7.20
N THR A 454 -32.17 -10.44 6.18
CA THR A 454 -30.72 -10.50 6.11
C THR A 454 -30.18 -9.09 5.90
N PHE A 455 -29.26 -8.70 6.76
CA PHE A 455 -28.52 -7.45 6.65
C PHE A 455 -27.11 -7.74 6.17
N PHE A 456 -26.70 -7.10 5.09
CA PHE A 456 -25.32 -7.16 4.59
C PHE A 456 -24.55 -5.96 5.13
N LEU A 457 -23.39 -6.23 5.73
CA LEU A 457 -22.50 -5.17 6.22
C LEU A 457 -21.86 -4.46 5.05
N ASN A 458 -22.15 -3.19 4.89
CA ASN A 458 -21.63 -2.35 3.81
C ASN A 458 -20.27 -1.70 4.15
N GLN A 459 -19.82 -1.85 5.39
CA GLN A 459 -18.55 -1.33 5.90
C GLN A 459 -18.05 -2.18 7.06
N ASP A 460 -16.79 -1.96 7.46
CA ASP A 460 -16.27 -2.56 8.69
C ASP A 460 -16.79 -1.79 9.90
N TYR A 461 -17.29 -2.50 10.90
CA TYR A 461 -17.74 -1.90 12.15
C TYR A 461 -16.74 -2.20 13.27
N SER A 462 -16.32 -1.18 13.98
CA SER A 462 -15.31 -1.31 15.05
C SER A 462 -15.84 -2.00 16.32
N SER A 463 -17.15 -2.11 16.45
CA SER A 463 -17.82 -2.75 17.59
C SER A 463 -19.27 -3.11 17.25
N VAL A 464 -19.85 -4.01 18.02
CA VAL A 464 -21.27 -4.36 17.95
C VAL A 464 -22.15 -3.13 18.20
N TYR A 465 -21.71 -2.24 19.10
CA TYR A 465 -22.39 -0.97 19.31
C TYR A 465 -22.40 -0.08 18.06
N ALA A 466 -21.29 -0.02 17.33
CA ALA A 466 -21.20 0.77 16.09
C ALA A 466 -22.15 0.21 15.02
N LEU A 467 -22.25 -1.10 14.88
CA LEU A 467 -23.23 -1.74 14.00
C LEU A 467 -24.67 -1.40 14.43
N ALA A 468 -25.02 -1.64 15.67
CA ALA A 468 -26.37 -1.43 16.20
C ALA A 468 -26.81 0.04 16.14
N SER A 469 -25.87 0.98 16.27
CA SER A 469 -26.13 2.43 16.18
C SER A 469 -26.12 2.97 14.75
N SER A 470 -25.73 2.17 13.76
CA SER A 470 -25.73 2.61 12.37
C SER A 470 -27.16 2.81 11.87
N THR A 471 -27.35 3.87 11.09
CA THR A 471 -28.65 4.20 10.50
C THR A 471 -29.09 3.12 9.56
N GLU A 472 -28.15 2.54 8.82
CA GLU A 472 -28.38 1.49 7.84
C GLU A 472 -28.95 0.23 8.46
N PHE A 473 -28.38 -0.21 9.59
CA PHE A 473 -28.87 -1.38 10.30
C PHE A 473 -30.26 -1.12 10.92
N GLN A 474 -30.46 0.06 11.49
CA GLN A 474 -31.75 0.46 12.06
C GLN A 474 -32.84 0.56 11.00
N ASP A 475 -32.53 1.13 9.84
CA ASP A 475 -33.45 1.24 8.70
C ASP A 475 -33.76 -0.13 8.10
N ALA A 476 -32.78 -1.03 8.01
CA ALA A 476 -32.98 -2.40 7.53
C ALA A 476 -33.96 -3.17 8.41
N ILE A 477 -33.81 -3.07 9.73
CA ILE A 477 -34.78 -3.64 10.68
C ILE A 477 -36.17 -2.99 10.50
N GLY A 478 -36.22 -1.67 10.34
CA GLY A 478 -37.45 -0.92 10.20
C GLY A 478 -38.20 -1.18 8.89
N THR A 479 -37.50 -1.50 7.82
CA THR A 479 -38.09 -1.68 6.48
C THR A 479 -38.36 -3.13 6.09
N ALA A 480 -37.85 -4.12 6.86
CA ALA A 480 -38.10 -5.52 6.58
C ALA A 480 -39.61 -5.83 6.53
N ALA A 481 -40.02 -6.48 5.47
CA ALA A 481 -41.45 -6.74 5.22
C ALA A 481 -42.16 -7.50 6.39
N ASN A 482 -41.43 -8.41 7.03
CA ASN A 482 -41.94 -9.14 8.17
C ASN A 482 -42.09 -8.31 9.44
N ILE A 483 -41.17 -7.33 9.64
CA ILE A 483 -41.29 -6.35 10.70
C ILE A 483 -42.54 -5.48 10.50
N GLN A 484 -42.81 -5.09 9.26
CA GLN A 484 -44.00 -4.34 8.93
C GLN A 484 -45.29 -5.13 9.25
N THR A 485 -45.27 -6.44 9.08
CA THR A 485 -46.40 -7.31 9.45
C THR A 485 -46.65 -7.29 10.95
N VAL A 486 -45.57 -7.39 11.77
CA VAL A 486 -45.66 -7.28 13.22
C VAL A 486 -46.15 -5.89 13.63
N ALA A 487 -45.61 -4.82 13.01
CA ALA A 487 -46.07 -3.46 13.26
C ALA A 487 -47.54 -3.25 12.93
N ASN A 488 -48.01 -3.78 11.81
CA ASN A 488 -49.41 -3.70 11.40
C ASN A 488 -50.34 -4.44 12.33
N ALA A 489 -49.91 -5.63 12.82
CA ALA A 489 -50.66 -6.35 13.84
C ALA A 489 -50.86 -5.54 15.12
N CYS A 490 -49.90 -4.70 15.46
CA CYS A 490 -49.99 -3.82 16.61
C CYS A 490 -50.83 -2.55 16.39
N THR A 491 -51.14 -2.14 15.17
CA THR A 491 -51.81 -0.86 14.87
C THR A 491 -53.31 -0.86 14.94
N GLY A 492 -53.96 -2.02 14.99
CA GLY A 492 -55.43 -2.16 14.95
C GLY A 492 -56.15 -1.83 16.21
N ILE A 493 -55.49 -1.54 17.33
CA ILE A 493 -56.07 -1.35 18.64
C ILE A 493 -55.68 -0.01 19.23
N THR A 494 -56.66 0.81 19.56
CA THR A 494 -56.43 2.11 20.24
C THR A 494 -56.22 1.85 21.73
N PHE A 495 -55.01 2.05 22.23
CA PHE A 495 -54.69 1.89 23.64
C PHE A 495 -54.80 3.22 24.38
N THR A 496 -55.50 3.16 25.45
CA THR A 496 -55.42 4.18 26.49
C THR A 496 -54.42 3.68 27.57
N ASP A 497 -53.21 4.04 27.38
CA ASP A 497 -52.25 4.49 28.38
C ASP A 497 -51.38 3.55 29.19
N GLN A 498 -51.49 2.24 29.19
CA GLN A 498 -50.63 1.50 30.11
C GLN A 498 -49.60 0.56 29.45
N PHE A 499 -49.82 0.09 28.28
CA PHE A 499 -48.90 -0.80 27.57
C PHE A 499 -48.83 -0.42 26.10
N ASN A 500 -47.71 0.07 25.73
CA ASN A 500 -47.38 0.34 24.32
C ASN A 500 -46.54 -0.79 23.77
N CYS A 501 -46.63 -1.05 22.48
CA CYS A 501 -45.57 -1.72 21.75
C CYS A 501 -44.29 -0.86 21.81
N ALA A 502 -44.15 -0.06 22.83
CA ALA A 502 -43.04 0.84 22.98
C ALA A 502 -41.87 0.12 23.63
N ILE A 503 -40.72 0.44 23.16
CA ILE A 503 -39.44 0.07 23.74
C ILE A 503 -39.43 0.55 25.21
N PRO A 504 -39.09 -0.31 26.18
CA PRO A 504 -39.03 0.06 27.58
C PRO A 504 -38.04 1.22 27.82
N GLN A 505 -38.47 2.14 28.68
CA GLN A 505 -37.70 3.38 28.86
C GLN A 505 -36.53 3.28 29.84
N ASN A 506 -36.44 2.24 30.63
CA ASN A 506 -35.45 2.15 31.71
C ASN A 506 -34.75 0.80 31.69
N LEU A 507 -33.75 0.66 30.86
CA LEU A 507 -32.74 -0.38 30.98
C LEU A 507 -31.52 0.29 31.56
N ASP A 508 -31.27 0.08 32.82
CA ASP A 508 -30.04 0.52 33.48
C ASP A 508 -28.84 0.00 32.67
N SER A 509 -28.00 0.87 32.18
CA SER A 509 -26.79 0.57 31.41
C SER A 509 -26.94 0.24 29.91
N LEU A 510 -28.11 0.02 29.36
CA LEU A 510 -28.31 -0.28 27.95
C LEU A 510 -28.63 0.97 27.13
N THR A 511 -27.95 1.13 26.01
CA THR A 511 -28.24 2.23 25.07
C THR A 511 -29.32 1.77 24.10
N LYS A 512 -30.38 2.59 24.01
CA LYS A 512 -31.57 2.31 23.22
C LYS A 512 -31.48 3.04 21.89
N PHE A 513 -31.58 2.31 20.81
CA PHE A 513 -31.71 2.86 19.48
C PHE A 513 -33.15 2.71 18.98
N GLN A 514 -33.63 3.75 18.33
CA GLN A 514 -34.84 3.68 17.55
C GLN A 514 -34.43 3.69 16.09
N SER A 515 -34.79 2.65 15.35
CA SER A 515 -34.77 2.71 13.90
C SER A 515 -35.71 3.84 13.45
N GLY A 516 -35.49 4.48 12.33
CA GLY A 516 -36.17 5.68 11.85
C GLY A 516 -37.73 5.66 11.82
N ILE A 517 -38.36 4.65 12.40
CA ILE A 517 -39.81 4.47 12.54
C ILE A 517 -40.29 5.18 13.83
N SER A 518 -41.40 5.87 13.76
CA SER A 518 -41.94 6.56 14.93
C SER A 518 -42.37 5.57 16.01
N ALA A 519 -42.21 5.92 17.28
CA ALA A 519 -42.45 5.07 18.44
C ALA A 519 -43.83 4.42 18.49
N VAL A 520 -44.81 4.93 17.75
CA VAL A 520 -46.16 4.40 17.66
C VAL A 520 -46.27 3.19 16.74
N ASN A 521 -45.38 3.07 15.75
CA ASN A 521 -45.42 2.04 14.71
C ASN A 521 -44.25 1.06 14.80
N GLN A 522 -43.43 1.15 15.85
CA GLN A 522 -42.27 0.30 16.00
C GLN A 522 -42.43 -0.70 17.12
N PRO A 523 -42.75 -1.93 16.79
CA PRO A 523 -42.83 -2.97 17.80
C PRO A 523 -41.47 -3.49 18.27
N ILE A 524 -40.40 -3.19 17.53
CA ILE A 524 -39.06 -3.73 17.81
C ILE A 524 -38.08 -2.59 18.13
N GLY A 525 -37.43 -2.71 19.27
CA GLY A 525 -36.34 -1.83 19.69
C GLY A 525 -34.99 -2.53 19.71
N ILE A 526 -33.94 -1.79 19.38
CA ILE A 526 -32.58 -2.28 19.47
C ILE A 526 -31.98 -1.78 20.79
N ILE A 527 -31.38 -2.71 21.53
CA ILE A 527 -30.79 -2.45 22.84
C ILE A 527 -29.35 -2.95 22.81
N THR A 528 -28.42 -2.09 23.14
CA THR A 528 -27.00 -2.43 23.29
C THR A 528 -26.28 -1.41 24.16
N THR A 529 -25.07 -1.74 24.59
CA THR A 529 -24.16 -0.80 25.29
C THR A 529 -22.86 -0.62 24.50
N THR A 530 -22.13 0.43 24.78
CA THR A 530 -20.86 0.73 24.11
C THR A 530 -19.78 -0.34 24.23
N SER A 531 -19.88 -1.19 25.24
CA SER A 531 -18.95 -2.29 25.51
C SER A 531 -19.55 -3.67 25.37
N SER A 532 -20.81 -3.75 24.90
CA SER A 532 -21.50 -5.02 24.75
C SER A 532 -21.15 -5.70 23.44
N THR A 533 -21.02 -7.02 23.46
CA THR A 533 -20.98 -7.88 22.29
C THR A 533 -22.37 -8.33 21.85
N VAL A 534 -23.39 -7.97 22.61
CA VAL A 534 -24.78 -8.40 22.43
C VAL A 534 -25.63 -7.28 21.87
N ILE A 535 -26.43 -7.60 20.86
CA ILE A 535 -27.56 -6.80 20.40
C ILE A 535 -28.84 -7.41 20.93
N GLY A 536 -29.59 -6.68 21.73
CA GLY A 536 -30.92 -7.05 22.16
C GLY A 536 -31.98 -6.54 21.18
N LEU A 537 -32.78 -7.41 20.61
CA LEU A 537 -33.99 -7.04 19.87
C LEU A 537 -35.16 -7.16 20.79
N GLN A 538 -35.70 -6.03 21.23
CA GLN A 538 -36.84 -6.00 22.10
C GLN A 538 -38.16 -5.98 21.28
N LEU A 539 -39.00 -6.90 21.59
CA LEU A 539 -40.29 -7.13 20.95
C LEU A 539 -41.44 -6.57 21.78
N PRO A 540 -42.58 -6.27 21.17
CA PRO A 540 -43.77 -5.89 21.93
C PRO A 540 -44.22 -7.07 22.77
N ALA A 541 -44.23 -6.86 24.06
CA ALA A 541 -44.58 -7.93 25.00
C ALA A 541 -46.05 -8.18 25.03
N MET A 542 -46.79 -7.32 25.60
CA MET A 542 -48.21 -7.51 25.86
C MET A 542 -48.97 -6.19 25.81
N ARG A 543 -50.19 -6.26 25.32
CA ARG A 543 -51.13 -5.15 25.38
C ARG A 543 -52.39 -5.59 26.09
N PHE A 544 -52.79 -4.89 27.14
CA PHE A 544 -54.08 -5.07 27.75
C PHE A 544 -54.76 -3.74 28.05
N VAL A 545 -56.06 -3.77 28.03
CA VAL A 545 -56.87 -2.64 28.41
C VAL A 545 -57.64 -2.99 29.70
N ASP A 546 -57.44 -2.16 30.72
CA ASP A 546 -58.20 -2.24 31.95
C ASP A 546 -59.61 -1.68 31.75
N ASN A 547 -60.61 -2.48 32.01
CA ASN A 547 -61.97 -2.00 32.01
C ASN A 547 -62.27 -1.42 33.39
N VAL A 548 -62.22 -0.10 33.53
CA VAL A 548 -62.32 0.67 34.79
C VAL A 548 -63.62 0.44 35.54
N THR A 549 -64.65 -0.21 34.96
CA THR A 549 -65.96 -0.43 35.58
C THR A 549 -66.08 -1.79 36.27
N THR A 550 -65.18 -2.67 36.07
CA THR A 550 -65.08 -3.98 36.76
C THR A 550 -63.60 -4.38 36.87
N PRO A 551 -63.12 -4.95 37.99
CA PRO A 551 -61.75 -5.28 38.17
C PRO A 551 -61.37 -6.53 37.34
N THR A 552 -61.58 -6.47 36.06
CA THR A 552 -61.30 -7.55 35.10
C THR A 552 -60.47 -7.00 34.00
N PHE A 553 -59.25 -7.50 33.95
CA PHE A 553 -58.34 -7.23 32.86
C PHE A 553 -58.84 -7.92 31.59
N ASN A 554 -58.98 -7.19 30.53
CA ASN A 554 -59.14 -7.73 29.22
C ASN A 554 -57.79 -7.64 28.50
N VAL A 555 -57.14 -8.78 28.38
CA VAL A 555 -55.94 -8.87 27.51
C VAL A 555 -56.43 -8.96 26.07
N TYR A 556 -56.01 -8.01 25.26
CA TYR A 556 -56.46 -7.97 23.87
C TYR A 556 -55.45 -8.61 22.94
N GLU A 557 -54.18 -8.52 23.28
CA GLU A 557 -53.11 -8.90 22.37
C GLU A 557 -51.83 -9.22 23.13
N TYR A 558 -51.16 -10.30 22.80
CA TYR A 558 -49.82 -10.60 23.28
C TYR A 558 -48.99 -11.31 22.20
N TYR A 559 -47.68 -11.25 22.33
CA TYR A 559 -46.73 -11.93 21.47
C TYR A 559 -45.88 -12.89 22.30
N GLU A 560 -45.74 -14.12 21.82
CA GLU A 560 -44.86 -15.12 22.40
C GLU A 560 -43.80 -15.50 21.36
N ILE A 561 -42.53 -15.49 21.74
CA ILE A 561 -41.45 -15.88 20.87
C ILE A 561 -41.38 -17.39 20.87
N ASN A 562 -41.66 -18.03 19.72
CA ASN A 562 -41.62 -19.47 19.59
C ASN A 562 -40.25 -19.99 19.13
N PHE A 563 -39.58 -19.20 18.30
CA PHE A 563 -38.29 -19.52 17.74
C PHE A 563 -37.55 -18.24 17.45
N ALA A 564 -36.24 -18.21 17.71
CA ALA A 564 -35.37 -17.16 17.30
C ALA A 564 -34.00 -17.74 16.95
N GLU A 565 -33.52 -17.41 15.79
CA GLU A 565 -32.20 -17.79 15.32
C GLU A 565 -31.52 -16.55 14.67
N ALA A 566 -30.27 -16.33 15.01
CA ALA A 566 -29.44 -15.31 14.39
C ALA A 566 -28.19 -15.99 13.83
N VAL A 567 -27.95 -15.81 12.54
CA VAL A 567 -26.79 -16.37 11.88
C VAL A 567 -25.95 -15.24 11.34
N TYR A 568 -24.74 -15.07 11.89
CA TYR A 568 -23.72 -14.20 11.32
C TYR A 568 -22.82 -15.01 10.41
N GLN A 569 -22.74 -14.59 9.17
CA GLN A 569 -21.93 -15.24 8.17
C GLN A 569 -20.85 -14.27 7.72
N GLU A 570 -19.64 -14.52 8.19
CA GLU A 570 -18.46 -13.82 7.66
C GLU A 570 -18.15 -14.46 6.30
N ILE A 571 -18.39 -13.70 5.26
CA ILE A 571 -17.78 -14.03 3.97
C ILE A 571 -16.32 -13.64 4.13
N ALA A 572 -15.51 -14.56 4.61
CA ALA A 572 -14.10 -14.47 4.36
C ALA A 572 -13.97 -14.41 2.84
N THR A 573 -13.72 -13.23 2.29
CA THR A 573 -13.28 -13.07 0.92
C THR A 573 -11.76 -13.16 0.90
N PRO A 574 -11.21 -14.33 1.09
CA PRO A 574 -9.81 -14.46 0.84
C PRO A 574 -9.67 -14.44 -0.66
N SER A 575 -8.74 -13.67 -1.14
CA SER A 575 -8.27 -13.79 -2.50
C SER A 575 -8.01 -15.26 -2.78
N SER A 576 -8.89 -15.87 -3.56
CA SER A 576 -8.79 -17.25 -3.99
C SER A 576 -8.27 -17.32 -5.40
N LEU A 577 -7.41 -18.28 -5.68
CA LEU A 577 -7.00 -18.56 -7.05
C LEU A 577 -8.18 -19.08 -7.85
N HIS A 578 -8.28 -18.61 -9.09
CA HIS A 578 -9.31 -19.11 -10.00
C HIS A 578 -9.12 -20.59 -10.33
N SER A 579 -10.19 -21.35 -10.28
CA SER A 579 -10.21 -22.74 -10.72
C SER A 579 -10.09 -22.88 -12.25
N ASN A 580 -9.80 -24.08 -12.72
CA ASN A 580 -9.57 -24.43 -14.12
C ASN A 580 -8.45 -23.62 -14.77
N ARG A 581 -7.40 -23.39 -14.01
CA ARG A 581 -6.17 -22.70 -14.47
C ARG A 581 -4.92 -23.36 -13.94
N ASP A 582 -3.86 -23.20 -14.73
CA ASP A 582 -2.50 -23.51 -14.31
C ASP A 582 -1.82 -22.24 -13.82
N TYR A 583 -1.02 -22.38 -12.77
CA TYR A 583 -0.25 -21.30 -12.19
C TYR A 583 1.21 -21.70 -12.10
N GLU A 584 2.06 -20.87 -12.66
CA GLU A 584 3.51 -20.98 -12.54
C GLU A 584 4.00 -19.97 -11.50
N ILE A 585 4.80 -20.43 -10.55
CA ILE A 585 5.31 -19.62 -9.43
C ILE A 585 6.80 -19.37 -9.63
N GLY A 586 7.21 -18.16 -9.31
CA GLY A 586 8.61 -17.77 -9.21
C GLY A 586 8.90 -17.04 -7.91
N ILE A 587 10.16 -17.00 -7.50
CA ILE A 587 10.64 -16.23 -6.35
C ILE A 587 11.54 -15.12 -6.87
N VAL A 588 11.32 -13.90 -6.37
CA VAL A 588 12.18 -12.75 -6.67
C VAL A 588 12.74 -12.23 -5.35
N TYR A 589 14.06 -12.16 -5.25
CA TYR A 589 14.74 -11.54 -4.12
C TYR A 589 14.99 -10.07 -4.39
N MET A 590 14.90 -9.24 -3.38
CA MET A 590 15.04 -7.80 -3.48
C MET A 590 15.91 -7.25 -2.36
N ASP A 591 16.63 -6.18 -2.65
CA ASP A 591 17.31 -5.36 -1.66
C ASP A 591 16.36 -4.33 -1.01
N GLU A 592 16.90 -3.48 -0.16
CA GLU A 592 16.16 -2.42 0.53
C GLU A 592 15.59 -1.33 -0.41
N PHE A 593 16.17 -1.19 -1.62
CA PHE A 593 15.76 -0.22 -2.63
C PHE A 593 14.82 -0.82 -3.70
N ASN A 594 14.32 -2.05 -3.53
CA ASN A 594 13.53 -2.81 -4.50
C ASN A 594 14.30 -3.22 -5.77
N ARG A 595 15.63 -3.07 -5.85
CA ARG A 595 16.40 -3.69 -6.93
C ARG A 595 16.31 -5.21 -6.77
N SER A 596 15.93 -5.90 -7.83
CA SER A 596 15.53 -7.29 -7.74
C SER A 596 16.38 -8.21 -8.61
N SER A 597 16.43 -9.47 -8.21
CA SER A 597 16.86 -10.55 -9.09
C SER A 597 15.83 -10.80 -10.20
N THR A 598 16.22 -11.56 -11.21
CA THR A 598 15.25 -12.21 -12.10
C THR A 598 14.33 -13.14 -11.32
N ALA A 599 13.20 -13.52 -11.91
CA ALA A 599 12.32 -14.51 -11.30
C ALA A 599 13.00 -15.89 -11.32
N LEU A 600 13.30 -16.41 -10.14
CA LEU A 600 13.92 -17.70 -9.93
C LEU A 600 12.86 -18.78 -9.93
N VAL A 601 13.04 -19.80 -10.71
CA VAL A 601 12.09 -20.90 -10.90
C VAL A 601 12.65 -22.23 -10.43
N SER A 602 11.76 -23.14 -10.03
CA SER A 602 12.08 -24.55 -9.73
C SER A 602 11.60 -25.45 -10.85
N GLN A 603 12.09 -26.67 -10.91
CA GLN A 603 11.63 -27.65 -11.89
C GLN A 603 10.16 -28.04 -11.74
N ASN A 604 9.63 -27.94 -10.52
CA ASN A 604 8.24 -28.29 -10.18
C ASN A 604 7.47 -27.05 -9.69
N ASN A 605 7.47 -26.00 -10.47
CA ASN A 605 6.91 -24.70 -10.12
C ASN A 605 5.50 -24.44 -10.69
N THR A 606 4.85 -25.47 -11.24
CA THR A 606 3.52 -25.34 -11.86
C THR A 606 2.49 -26.18 -11.11
N VAL A 607 1.32 -25.59 -10.85
CA VAL A 607 0.19 -26.27 -10.20
C VAL A 607 -1.10 -25.98 -10.97
N HIS A 608 -1.95 -26.99 -11.09
CA HIS A 608 -3.29 -26.90 -11.67
C HIS A 608 -4.34 -26.80 -10.56
N VAL A 609 -5.25 -25.81 -10.68
CA VAL A 609 -6.44 -25.72 -9.81
C VAL A 609 -7.62 -26.34 -10.54
N PRO A 610 -8.12 -27.52 -10.11
CA PRO A 610 -9.23 -28.20 -10.81
C PRO A 610 -10.54 -27.44 -10.72
N CYS A 611 -11.42 -27.68 -11.70
CA CYS A 611 -12.80 -27.12 -11.70
C CYS A 611 -13.59 -27.48 -10.44
N GLY A 612 -13.37 -28.68 -9.89
CA GLY A 612 -14.09 -29.15 -8.70
C GLY A 612 -13.89 -28.29 -7.45
N PHE A 613 -12.82 -27.46 -7.43
CA PHE A 613 -12.53 -26.56 -6.32
C PHE A 613 -12.97 -25.11 -6.57
N SER A 614 -13.87 -24.91 -7.53
CA SER A 614 -14.35 -23.55 -7.88
C SER A 614 -15.02 -22.81 -6.74
N LYS A 615 -15.63 -23.53 -5.80
CA LYS A 615 -16.31 -22.99 -4.61
C LYS A 615 -15.42 -22.94 -3.36
N ASN A 616 -14.18 -23.39 -3.46
CA ASN A 616 -13.26 -23.43 -2.34
C ASN A 616 -12.26 -22.25 -2.41
N LYS A 617 -11.70 -21.91 -1.27
CA LYS A 617 -10.54 -21.04 -1.20
C LYS A 617 -9.32 -21.81 -1.64
N ASN A 618 -8.78 -21.43 -2.79
CA ASN A 618 -7.59 -22.05 -3.37
C ASN A 618 -6.38 -21.16 -3.15
N SER A 619 -5.36 -21.71 -2.56
CA SER A 619 -4.07 -21.07 -2.33
C SER A 619 -2.92 -21.97 -2.72
N ILE A 620 -1.74 -21.42 -2.94
CA ILE A 620 -0.54 -22.18 -3.24
C ILE A 620 0.42 -22.08 -2.06
N GLN A 621 0.77 -23.20 -1.52
CA GLN A 621 1.83 -23.31 -0.52
C GLN A 621 3.16 -23.52 -1.21
N VAL A 622 4.13 -22.62 -0.97
CA VAL A 622 5.50 -22.74 -1.43
C VAL A 622 6.35 -23.22 -0.26
N THR A 623 7.06 -24.34 -0.45
CA THR A 623 7.96 -24.87 0.57
C THR A 623 9.40 -24.77 0.06
N ILE A 624 10.23 -23.98 0.74
CA ILE A 624 11.65 -23.80 0.45
C ILE A 624 12.44 -24.70 1.40
N PRO A 625 13.29 -25.59 0.90
CA PRO A 625 14.12 -26.43 1.75
C PRO A 625 15.04 -25.59 2.65
N PRO A 626 15.30 -25.99 3.90
CA PRO A 626 16.16 -25.23 4.82
C PRO A 626 17.60 -25.05 4.34
N ALA A 627 18.07 -25.90 3.45
CA ALA A 627 19.40 -25.80 2.83
C ALA A 627 19.50 -24.72 1.76
N GLN A 628 18.36 -24.25 1.23
CA GLN A 628 18.30 -23.22 0.22
C GLN A 628 18.30 -21.85 0.92
N LEU A 629 19.49 -21.28 1.07
CA LEU A 629 19.64 -19.96 1.69
C LEU A 629 19.33 -18.84 0.69
N PRO A 630 18.77 -17.70 1.16
CA PRO A 630 18.62 -16.51 0.33
C PRO A 630 19.98 -15.93 -0.03
N PRO A 631 20.11 -15.14 -1.11
CA PRO A 631 21.31 -14.37 -1.39
C PRO A 631 21.64 -13.43 -0.22
N PHE A 632 22.94 -13.24 0.06
CA PHE A 632 23.40 -12.46 1.22
C PHE A 632 22.98 -10.98 1.20
N TRP A 633 22.73 -10.44 0.01
CA TRP A 633 22.30 -9.07 -0.21
C TRP A 633 20.77 -8.88 -0.11
N ALA A 634 20.01 -9.98 -0.13
CA ALA A 634 18.55 -9.89 -0.11
C ALA A 634 18.02 -9.56 1.28
N THR A 635 17.31 -8.49 1.37
CA THR A 635 16.58 -8.08 2.58
C THR A 635 15.12 -8.54 2.55
N ARG A 636 14.61 -8.77 1.34
CA ARG A 636 13.20 -9.12 1.09
C ARG A 636 13.06 -10.09 -0.07
N TYR A 637 11.93 -10.77 -0.12
CA TYR A 637 11.53 -11.58 -1.27
C TYR A 637 10.04 -11.41 -1.53
N LYS A 638 9.63 -11.76 -2.73
CA LYS A 638 8.22 -11.88 -3.12
C LYS A 638 8.02 -13.08 -4.03
N PHE A 639 6.83 -13.65 -3.96
CA PHE A 639 6.40 -14.61 -4.96
C PHE A 639 5.78 -13.87 -6.14
N VAL A 640 6.05 -14.37 -7.32
CA VAL A 640 5.43 -13.92 -8.57
C VAL A 640 4.68 -15.08 -9.19
N ILE A 641 3.52 -14.80 -9.74
CA ILE A 641 2.61 -15.78 -10.28
C ILE A 641 2.30 -15.47 -11.74
N LYS A 642 2.30 -16.49 -12.57
CA LYS A 642 1.90 -16.40 -13.97
C LYS A 642 0.77 -17.37 -14.20
N PRO A 643 -0.49 -16.88 -14.31
CA PRO A 643 -1.62 -17.72 -14.62
C PRO A 643 -1.62 -18.09 -16.11
N SER A 644 -2.16 -19.27 -16.45
CA SER A 644 -2.46 -19.60 -17.84
C SER A 644 -3.54 -18.65 -18.39
N ASN A 645 -3.42 -18.25 -19.64
CA ASN A 645 -4.38 -17.36 -20.30
C ASN A 645 -5.64 -18.16 -20.70
N THR A 646 -6.54 -18.35 -19.75
CA THR A 646 -7.89 -18.87 -20.00
C THR A 646 -8.90 -17.74 -19.86
N PHE A 647 -9.74 -17.57 -20.87
CA PHE A 647 -10.82 -16.60 -20.82
C PHE A 647 -12.04 -17.27 -20.18
N TYR A 648 -12.70 -16.54 -19.26
CA TYR A 648 -13.98 -16.93 -18.71
C TYR A 648 -15.00 -15.86 -19.08
N GLU A 649 -16.20 -16.34 -19.42
CA GLU A 649 -17.36 -15.48 -19.49
C GLU A 649 -18.30 -15.82 -18.33
N THR A 650 -18.79 -14.80 -17.66
CA THR A 650 -19.73 -14.96 -16.56
C THR A 650 -21.15 -15.00 -17.11
N ILE A 651 -21.91 -15.98 -16.68
CA ILE A 651 -23.30 -16.22 -17.07
C ILE A 651 -24.13 -16.20 -15.82
N TYR A 652 -25.22 -15.47 -15.83
CA TYR A 652 -26.21 -15.46 -14.77
C TYR A 652 -27.46 -16.21 -15.25
N THR A 653 -27.83 -17.23 -14.49
CA THR A 653 -29.06 -18.01 -14.75
C THR A 653 -29.98 -17.89 -13.55
N TYR A 654 -31.25 -17.66 -13.76
CA TYR A 654 -32.26 -17.57 -12.70
C TYR A 654 -33.30 -18.68 -12.77
N ILE A 655 -33.34 -19.40 -13.88
CA ILE A 655 -34.23 -20.56 -14.06
C ILE A 655 -33.39 -21.79 -14.39
N PHE A 656 -33.50 -22.80 -13.58
CA PHE A 656 -32.92 -24.10 -13.85
C PHE A 656 -33.88 -25.20 -13.45
N PHE A 657 -33.75 -26.32 -14.08
CA PHE A 657 -34.52 -27.52 -13.80
C PHE A 657 -33.59 -28.72 -13.70
N THR A 658 -33.69 -29.47 -12.62
CA THR A 658 -32.91 -30.69 -12.41
C THR A 658 -33.79 -31.89 -12.72
N ASP A 659 -33.37 -32.73 -13.65
CA ASP A 659 -33.99 -33.99 -13.93
C ASP A 659 -33.41 -35.11 -13.03
N PRO A 660 -34.15 -35.61 -12.07
CA PRO A 660 -33.62 -36.59 -11.12
C PRO A 660 -33.37 -37.97 -11.76
N GLU A 661 -33.98 -38.29 -12.92
CA GLU A 661 -33.78 -39.56 -13.59
C GLU A 661 -32.47 -39.59 -14.40
N SER A 662 -32.16 -38.51 -15.11
CA SER A 662 -30.95 -38.40 -15.92
C SER A 662 -29.77 -37.76 -15.21
N ASN A 663 -29.97 -37.17 -14.01
CA ASN A 663 -29.00 -36.38 -13.26
C ASN A 663 -28.48 -35.18 -14.06
N ASN A 664 -29.30 -34.69 -15.00
CA ASN A 664 -28.99 -33.54 -15.81
C ASN A 664 -29.61 -32.27 -15.23
N VAL A 665 -28.93 -31.15 -15.41
CA VAL A 665 -29.46 -29.82 -15.07
C VAL A 665 -29.66 -29.04 -16.35
N TYR A 666 -30.86 -28.51 -16.52
CA TYR A 666 -31.22 -27.68 -17.66
C TYR A 666 -31.29 -26.21 -17.23
N PHE A 667 -30.54 -25.35 -17.88
CA PHE A 667 -30.56 -23.92 -17.62
C PHE A 667 -31.32 -23.21 -18.73
N LEU A 668 -32.21 -22.30 -18.38
CA LEU A 668 -32.77 -21.37 -19.35
C LEU A 668 -31.77 -20.22 -19.54
N LEU A 669 -31.22 -20.13 -20.74
CA LEU A 669 -30.33 -19.08 -21.15
C LEU A 669 -31.00 -18.19 -22.18
N ASP A 670 -31.07 -16.91 -21.93
CA ASP A 670 -31.72 -15.96 -22.80
C ASP A 670 -30.82 -14.72 -23.01
N GLY A 671 -31.12 -13.93 -24.01
CA GLY A 671 -30.44 -12.71 -24.34
C GLY A 671 -28.94 -12.88 -24.59
N GLU A 672 -28.12 -12.05 -23.95
CA GLU A 672 -26.68 -12.06 -24.10
C GLU A 672 -26.00 -13.31 -23.50
N ASN A 673 -26.63 -13.96 -22.50
CA ASN A 673 -26.07 -15.18 -21.93
C ASN A 673 -26.09 -16.35 -22.90
N ALA A 674 -27.13 -16.44 -23.76
CA ALA A 674 -27.21 -17.49 -24.76
C ALA A 674 -26.09 -17.39 -25.82
N LYS A 675 -25.58 -16.18 -26.05
CA LYS A 675 -24.50 -15.92 -27.01
C LYS A 675 -23.11 -16.32 -26.48
N LYS A 676 -22.99 -16.48 -25.17
CA LYS A 676 -21.71 -16.76 -24.49
C LYS A 676 -21.39 -18.25 -24.39
N ILE A 677 -22.31 -19.12 -24.78
CA ILE A 677 -22.17 -20.58 -24.62
C ILE A 677 -22.22 -21.26 -25.98
N GLU A 678 -21.27 -22.19 -26.16
CA GLU A 678 -21.24 -23.09 -27.28
C GLU A 678 -21.32 -24.56 -26.81
N GLN A 679 -21.70 -25.44 -27.74
CA GLN A 679 -21.77 -26.87 -27.45
C GLN A 679 -20.38 -27.42 -27.10
N GLY A 680 -20.24 -27.98 -25.92
CA GLY A 680 -18.97 -28.54 -25.43
C GLY A 680 -18.31 -27.68 -24.35
N ASP A 681 -18.82 -26.49 -24.09
CA ASP A 681 -18.31 -25.64 -23.01
C ASP A 681 -18.54 -26.27 -21.64
N ARG A 682 -17.63 -25.97 -20.70
CA ARG A 682 -17.74 -26.36 -19.31
C ARG A 682 -18.26 -25.20 -18.49
N LEU A 683 -19.36 -25.44 -17.78
CA LEU A 683 -19.91 -24.49 -16.81
C LEU A 683 -19.34 -24.78 -15.41
N ILE A 684 -18.85 -23.73 -14.77
CA ILE A 684 -18.33 -23.79 -13.40
C ILE A 684 -19.24 -22.93 -12.53
N VAL A 685 -19.83 -23.54 -11.51
CA VAL A 685 -20.65 -22.80 -10.55
C VAL A 685 -19.71 -21.89 -9.73
N LYS A 686 -19.99 -20.57 -9.74
CA LYS A 686 -19.26 -19.56 -8.98
C LYS A 686 -19.95 -19.21 -7.68
N ALA A 687 -21.26 -19.05 -7.73
CA ALA A 687 -22.11 -18.74 -6.62
C ALA A 687 -23.54 -19.21 -6.92
N ASP A 688 -24.32 -19.48 -5.92
CA ASP A 688 -25.76 -19.70 -6.03
C ASP A 688 -26.55 -18.52 -5.42
N SER A 689 -27.87 -18.62 -5.38
CA SER A 689 -28.74 -17.57 -4.85
C SER A 689 -28.60 -17.35 -3.34
N SER A 690 -27.97 -18.26 -2.64
CA SER A 690 -27.74 -18.19 -1.19
C SER A 690 -26.38 -17.57 -0.82
N GLY A 691 -25.57 -17.24 -1.79
CA GLY A 691 -24.27 -16.61 -1.57
C GLY A 691 -23.13 -17.23 -2.37
N PRO A 692 -21.90 -16.77 -2.19
CA PRO A 692 -20.73 -17.29 -2.87
C PRO A 692 -20.38 -18.72 -2.43
#